data_89f0ca8af6d2603880a04e243d562d0a
#
_entry.id   89f0ca8af6d2603880a04e243d562d0a
#
_cell.length_a   1.000
_cell.length_b   1.000
_cell.length_c   1.000
_cell.angle_alpha   90.00
_cell.angle_beta   90.00
_cell.angle_gamma   90.00
#
_symmetry.space_group_name_H-M   'P 1'
#
loop_
_entity.id
_entity.type
_entity.pdbx_description
1 polymer ?
#
loop_
_entity_poly.entity_id
_entity_poly.type
_entity_poly.pdbx_seq_one_letter_code
_entity_poly.pdbx_strand_id
1 'polypeptide(L)'
;MSTPAVVFSLGFTYDWAIGGYDFLEYMDRPEAFDKTRHLNDEYKDFIDYMSNSEKSDGLFNAQSDLLTESDKEKYRQLETVSRDAGCPKYYGVVSFDNNFLIENGLMTSDGKLDVHGIKELGREGINAMISTSNKLDNDNVYWTGAIHTNTDNIHIHFSICEYERREDRCKVYRDKDCIEVKAFDKLKSKIVNRVLGSDYSRQLTELERESIKPALSSGYGGCAEQLIRLADKLPSEGGWQYGRPKMRAYRDDIDKTVDAVIASDQKLSGLWKQYNEMLDSRTEYLRKIYGEGERHLYATFKPNRLEDFHRELGNQLLNDLAPLTEQLRASALPQAHPSENENGEQFLPPQYDEDTDVIMDMPEYSQPNSLDEEYYNSLYASMDAHPSENEMWFDEPPIPEADLYPYPQEFHLSEKETKSLLRIEWSDRYKQALDLMYGSRTANGKELPKDLPAALELLAQESDSGNVLATYDLGKIYHIMSDENNDHTSLSEQNYKAALDGFLKLLDKQTSGWQHSYICYRVGKMYDKGLGTVQDYKAAREYYEKAGENRFAYFSLGNMYKFGSGVEVDMTMAVSYYEKALACKGDMPFASYALGQAYELGQGVKADEQKAVQHYTQALTGFTAIYEKSHEDSISYRLGTMYLKGKGTDVDLAKAEKYLLESADNGNNQAQYQLGKLRLAQDRIDEAEQLFIKSAEKGNVYSAFSLGRIYMTEEKRDDSKAEQFLKQYLAGSDDKLGIGEYALGKLYLSQDHTDEAEQLFIKSAEKGNAYSAFSLGRIYMTEEKRDDSKAEQFLKQYLAGSDDELGIGEYALGKLYLSQDRIDEAEQLFISSSEKENLYASYKLGKLYLTDRKLDYTKAVKYLKPCADKADNEYAQYALGCIYLKKEHYDRKLAEKYLLESSGHNNSSAQLKLALMYREEQKYRQSDYWMRLAAQNGNEYAQKILAERHEQIRMKLHLGATANSVMRRVCSNMQTKAQQLLAQVERDEQEQKYKQAISQTYSR
;
A
#
# COMPACT_ATOMS: atom_id res chain seq x y z
N MET A 1 16.98 15.03 -25.52
CA MET A 1 16.41 15.57 -24.28
C MET A 1 17.36 16.63 -23.80
N SER A 2 16.89 17.85 -23.55
CA SER A 2 17.73 18.90 -22.99
C SER A 2 18.05 18.61 -21.53
N THR A 3 19.32 18.63 -21.17
CA THR A 3 19.74 18.48 -19.76
C THR A 3 19.15 19.63 -18.94
N PRO A 4 18.61 19.39 -17.74
CA PRO A 4 18.09 20.46 -16.89
C PRO A 4 19.18 21.45 -16.54
N ALA A 5 18.87 22.75 -16.52
CA ALA A 5 19.81 23.78 -16.16
C ALA A 5 20.27 23.75 -14.69
N VAL A 6 19.49 23.11 -13.83
CA VAL A 6 19.83 22.86 -12.42
C VAL A 6 19.52 21.41 -12.08
N VAL A 7 20.54 20.61 -11.81
CA VAL A 7 20.46 19.21 -11.42
C VAL A 7 20.76 19.08 -9.92
N PHE A 8 20.10 18.14 -9.28
CA PHE A 8 20.25 17.89 -7.84
C PHE A 8 20.32 16.40 -7.56
N SER A 9 21.24 15.98 -6.68
CA SER A 9 21.30 14.63 -6.13
C SER A 9 21.64 14.65 -4.65
N LEU A 10 21.12 13.67 -3.89
CA LEU A 10 21.39 13.48 -2.47
C LEU A 10 21.45 11.99 -2.14
N GLY A 11 22.45 11.61 -1.30
CA GLY A 11 22.55 10.32 -0.65
C GLY A 11 22.66 10.49 0.86
N PHE A 12 22.55 9.41 1.61
CA PHE A 12 22.84 9.38 3.04
C PHE A 12 23.57 8.08 3.43
N THR A 13 24.33 8.11 4.53
CA THR A 13 25.03 6.96 5.07
C THR A 13 25.06 6.99 6.59
N TYR A 14 25.10 5.81 7.19
CA TYR A 14 25.44 5.61 8.60
C TYR A 14 26.92 5.19 8.76
N ASP A 15 27.57 4.82 7.67
CA ASP A 15 29.02 4.58 7.65
C ASP A 15 29.73 5.91 7.39
N TRP A 16 30.42 6.41 8.41
CA TRP A 16 31.14 7.67 8.39
C TRP A 16 32.53 7.55 7.77
N ALA A 17 32.94 6.34 7.36
CA ALA A 17 34.17 6.16 6.61
C ALA A 17 34.03 6.79 5.20
N ILE A 18 35.06 7.51 4.77
CA ILE A 18 35.14 8.04 3.40
C ILE A 18 35.13 6.86 2.44
N GLY A 19 34.12 6.80 1.58
CA GLY A 19 34.02 5.76 0.56
C GLY A 19 32.89 4.75 0.77
N GLY A 20 31.80 5.15 1.40
CA GLY A 20 30.57 4.38 1.24
C GLY A 20 30.25 4.20 -0.23
N TYR A 21 30.45 2.99 -0.75
CA TYR A 21 30.37 2.63 -2.17
C TYR A 21 29.02 3.02 -2.80
N ASP A 22 27.95 3.11 -2.02
CA ASP A 22 26.59 3.44 -2.50
C ASP A 22 26.44 4.89 -3.01
N PHE A 23 27.18 5.85 -2.49
CA PHE A 23 27.13 7.23 -2.98
C PHE A 23 27.83 7.38 -4.34
N LEU A 24 28.94 6.66 -4.54
CA LEU A 24 29.67 6.65 -5.80
C LEU A 24 28.91 5.85 -6.89
N GLU A 25 28.23 4.78 -6.53
CA GLU A 25 27.42 3.98 -7.45
C GLU A 25 26.18 4.74 -7.94
N TYR A 26 25.55 5.54 -7.09
CA TYR A 26 24.43 6.41 -7.50
C TYR A 26 24.89 7.57 -8.40
N MET A 27 26.13 8.03 -8.24
CA MET A 27 26.76 9.07 -9.06
C MET A 27 27.34 8.51 -10.37
N ASP A 28 27.44 7.19 -10.53
CA ASP A 28 28.05 6.51 -11.69
C ASP A 28 27.10 6.40 -12.91
N ARG A 29 26.24 7.39 -13.13
CA ARG A 29 25.56 7.52 -14.41
C ARG A 29 26.53 8.04 -15.46
N PRO A 30 26.60 7.41 -16.67
CA PRO A 30 27.65 7.67 -17.67
C PRO A 30 27.82 9.12 -18.13
N GLU A 31 26.90 10.00 -17.79
CA GLU A 31 26.79 11.36 -18.32
C GLU A 31 27.29 12.45 -17.35
N ALA A 32 27.72 12.12 -16.13
CA ALA A 32 28.02 13.12 -15.10
C ALA A 32 29.44 13.08 -14.53
N PHE A 33 30.30 12.06 -14.81
CA PHE A 33 31.63 11.96 -14.18
C PHE A 33 32.69 11.36 -15.07
N ASP A 34 33.91 11.95 -15.01
CA ASP A 34 35.14 11.39 -15.56
C ASP A 34 35.55 10.15 -14.74
N LYS A 35 35.47 8.95 -15.35
CA LYS A 35 35.65 7.61 -14.75
C LYS A 35 37.05 7.28 -14.24
N THR A 36 37.99 8.22 -14.20
CA THR A 36 39.42 7.90 -14.01
C THR A 36 39.99 8.27 -12.62
N ARG A 37 39.21 8.81 -11.70
CA ARG A 37 39.76 9.18 -10.38
C ARG A 37 39.03 8.48 -9.26
N HIS A 38 39.68 7.38 -8.77
CA HIS A 38 39.45 6.88 -7.42
C HIS A 38 39.71 8.01 -6.42
N LEU A 39 38.81 8.18 -5.42
CA LEU A 39 39.12 8.93 -4.21
C LEU A 39 40.38 8.25 -3.60
N ASN A 40 41.55 8.86 -3.79
CA ASN A 40 42.76 8.33 -3.24
C ASN A 40 42.74 8.48 -1.71
N ASP A 41 43.44 7.62 -1.02
CA ASP A 41 43.72 7.59 0.43
C ASP A 41 44.30 8.91 1.02
N GLU A 42 44.30 10.00 0.25
CA GLU A 42 44.92 11.29 0.62
C GLU A 42 44.00 12.16 1.53
N TYR A 43 42.71 11.92 1.60
CA TYR A 43 41.80 12.76 2.37
C TYR A 43 41.22 11.96 3.54
N LYS A 44 41.43 12.47 4.74
CA LYS A 44 40.99 11.79 5.98
C LYS A 44 39.52 11.89 6.25
N ASP A 45 38.87 12.92 5.73
CA ASP A 45 37.43 13.14 5.89
C ASP A 45 36.83 14.03 4.77
N PHE A 46 35.50 14.18 4.75
CA PHE A 46 34.76 15.00 3.81
C PHE A 46 35.16 16.48 3.88
N ILE A 47 35.45 17.00 5.06
CA ILE A 47 35.85 18.38 5.31
C ILE A 47 37.22 18.65 4.66
N ASP A 48 38.17 17.72 4.78
CA ASP A 48 39.48 17.85 4.15
C ASP A 48 39.39 17.82 2.64
N TYR A 49 38.60 16.92 2.06
CA TYR A 49 38.34 16.85 0.62
C TYR A 49 37.72 18.14 0.08
N MET A 50 36.69 18.65 0.75
CA MET A 50 35.95 19.87 0.35
C MET A 50 36.74 21.16 0.62
N SER A 51 37.74 21.13 1.48
CA SER A 51 38.60 22.28 1.81
C SER A 51 39.78 22.43 0.85
N ASN A 52 40.01 21.53 -0.08
CA ASN A 52 41.14 21.59 -1.00
C ASN A 52 41.02 22.78 -1.98
N SER A 53 41.95 23.73 -1.85
CA SER A 53 41.99 24.97 -2.60
C SER A 53 42.22 24.79 -4.12
N GLU A 54 42.67 23.64 -4.56
CA GLU A 54 42.81 23.32 -6.00
C GLU A 54 41.46 22.88 -6.62
N LYS A 55 40.50 22.50 -5.79
CA LYS A 55 39.21 21.93 -6.25
C LYS A 55 38.00 22.79 -5.88
N SER A 56 38.09 23.57 -4.81
CA SER A 56 37.00 24.38 -4.30
C SER A 56 37.43 25.77 -3.84
N ASP A 57 36.44 26.67 -3.76
CA ASP A 57 36.63 28.03 -3.22
C ASP A 57 36.51 28.05 -1.67
N GLY A 58 36.71 26.91 -1.02
CA GLY A 58 36.64 26.72 0.42
C GLY A 58 35.21 26.44 0.95
N LEU A 59 35.14 25.98 2.19
CA LEU A 59 33.89 25.65 2.86
C LEU A 59 33.11 26.89 3.27
N PHE A 60 31.81 26.85 3.09
CA PHE A 60 30.83 27.81 3.60
C PHE A 60 29.69 27.12 4.37
N ASN A 61 28.89 27.90 5.09
CA ASN A 61 27.74 27.37 5.84
C ASN A 61 26.55 28.35 5.84
N ALA A 62 25.62 28.15 6.77
CA ALA A 62 24.44 29.01 6.92
C ALA A 62 24.78 30.48 7.27
N GLN A 63 25.95 30.77 7.86
CA GLN A 63 26.34 32.09 8.38
C GLN A 63 27.57 32.69 7.72
N SER A 64 28.48 31.86 7.18
CA SER A 64 29.79 32.32 6.68
C SER A 64 30.06 31.84 5.27
N ASP A 65 30.62 32.72 4.43
CA ASP A 65 31.06 32.38 3.07
C ASP A 65 32.37 31.64 3.03
N LEU A 66 33.18 31.71 4.08
CA LEU A 66 34.46 31.01 4.20
C LEU A 66 34.68 30.60 5.67
N LEU A 67 34.80 29.31 5.90
CA LEU A 67 35.07 28.76 7.22
C LEU A 67 36.54 28.88 7.55
N THR A 68 36.87 29.37 8.76
CA THR A 68 38.21 29.39 9.32
C THR A 68 38.66 27.97 9.72
N GLU A 69 39.94 27.74 9.92
CA GLU A 69 40.43 26.44 10.44
C GLU A 69 39.82 26.10 11.80
N SER A 70 39.56 27.10 12.64
CA SER A 70 38.84 26.90 13.89
C SER A 70 37.41 26.42 13.70
N ASP A 71 36.71 26.95 12.69
CA ASP A 71 35.34 26.49 12.35
C ASP A 71 35.37 25.07 11.79
N LYS A 72 36.29 24.75 10.92
CA LYS A 72 36.47 23.41 10.37
C LYS A 72 36.70 22.37 11.47
N GLU A 73 37.55 22.71 12.43
CA GLU A 73 37.84 21.83 13.58
C GLU A 73 36.59 21.62 14.44
N LYS A 74 35.80 22.68 14.66
CA LYS A 74 34.50 22.57 15.31
C LYS A 74 33.56 21.63 14.57
N TYR A 75 33.50 21.71 13.24
CA TYR A 75 32.64 20.83 12.42
C TYR A 75 33.12 19.37 12.48
N ARG A 76 34.44 19.09 12.50
CA ARG A 76 34.97 17.73 12.71
C ARG A 76 34.55 17.17 14.07
N GLN A 77 34.55 17.99 15.11
CA GLN A 77 34.07 17.60 16.44
C GLN A 77 32.55 17.31 16.40
N LEU A 78 31.76 18.15 15.74
CA LEU A 78 30.33 17.92 15.56
C LEU A 78 30.04 16.66 14.75
N GLU A 79 30.79 16.39 13.68
CA GLU A 79 30.71 15.13 12.93
C GLU A 79 31.00 13.91 13.81
N THR A 80 31.99 14.00 14.70
CA THR A 80 32.28 12.95 15.65
C THR A 80 31.11 12.71 16.61
N VAL A 81 30.55 13.78 17.18
CA VAL A 81 29.40 13.71 18.08
C VAL A 81 28.19 13.08 17.35
N SER A 82 27.90 13.51 16.11
CA SER A 82 26.83 13.01 15.30
C SER A 82 26.98 11.50 14.98
N ARG A 83 28.19 11.07 14.62
CA ARG A 83 28.53 9.68 14.39
C ARG A 83 28.34 8.83 15.63
N ASP A 84 28.89 9.28 16.78
CA ASP A 84 28.81 8.55 18.04
C ASP A 84 27.35 8.45 18.55
N ALA A 85 26.51 9.44 18.21
CA ALA A 85 25.07 9.40 18.42
C ALA A 85 24.32 8.47 17.45
N GLY A 86 25.00 7.98 16.39
CA GLY A 86 24.42 7.13 15.35
C GLY A 86 23.42 7.86 14.46
N CYS A 87 23.66 9.15 14.19
CA CYS A 87 22.88 9.94 13.25
C CYS A 87 23.29 9.66 11.79
N PRO A 88 22.37 9.76 10.81
CA PRO A 88 22.74 9.70 9.41
C PRO A 88 23.49 10.95 8.96
N LYS A 89 24.41 10.80 8.03
CA LYS A 89 25.05 11.90 7.31
C LYS A 89 24.50 11.96 5.90
N TYR A 90 23.97 13.13 5.50
CA TYR A 90 23.45 13.37 4.16
C TYR A 90 24.48 14.11 3.33
N TYR A 91 24.65 13.68 2.07
CA TYR A 91 25.54 14.30 1.09
C TYR A 91 24.72 14.71 -0.12
N GLY A 92 24.94 15.93 -0.60
CA GLY A 92 24.22 16.42 -1.76
C GLY A 92 25.09 17.21 -2.71
N VAL A 93 24.64 17.26 -3.96
CA VAL A 93 25.25 18.07 -5.03
C VAL A 93 24.15 18.87 -5.72
N VAL A 94 24.40 20.15 -5.90
CA VAL A 94 23.60 21.03 -6.78
C VAL A 94 24.49 21.41 -7.95
N SER A 95 24.16 20.98 -9.15
CA SER A 95 24.90 21.28 -10.39
C SER A 95 24.16 22.32 -11.20
N PHE A 96 24.89 23.30 -11.74
CA PHE A 96 24.37 24.37 -12.56
C PHE A 96 24.95 24.28 -13.97
N ASP A 97 24.10 24.40 -15.00
CA ASP A 97 24.55 24.62 -16.37
C ASP A 97 25.22 25.99 -16.50
N ASN A 98 26.39 26.05 -17.13
CA ASN A 98 27.15 27.26 -17.22
C ASN A 98 26.44 28.34 -18.05
N ASN A 99 25.70 27.97 -19.12
CA ASN A 99 24.92 28.94 -19.89
C ASN A 99 23.80 29.55 -19.03
N PHE A 100 23.16 28.75 -18.20
CA PHE A 100 22.16 29.24 -17.24
C PHE A 100 22.76 30.25 -16.26
N LEU A 101 23.97 30.02 -15.76
CA LEU A 101 24.65 30.98 -14.90
C LEU A 101 25.01 32.29 -15.62
N ILE A 102 25.46 32.19 -16.90
CA ILE A 102 25.77 33.36 -17.76
C ILE A 102 24.50 34.16 -18.05
N GLU A 103 23.43 33.50 -18.49
CA GLU A 103 22.15 34.13 -18.81
C GLU A 103 21.54 34.90 -17.61
N ASN A 104 21.88 34.49 -16.39
CA ASN A 104 21.35 35.09 -15.17
C ASN A 104 22.38 35.97 -14.43
N GLY A 105 23.53 36.26 -15.04
CA GLY A 105 24.52 37.20 -14.50
C GLY A 105 25.33 36.69 -13.30
N LEU A 106 25.29 35.37 -13.04
CA LEU A 106 26.06 34.70 -11.97
C LEU A 106 27.44 34.22 -12.44
N MET A 107 27.64 34.22 -13.75
CA MET A 107 28.93 33.99 -14.42
C MET A 107 29.05 34.90 -15.62
N THR A 108 30.25 35.41 -15.88
CA THR A 108 30.54 36.18 -17.12
C THR A 108 30.86 35.25 -18.28
N SER A 109 30.74 35.72 -19.52
CA SER A 109 31.04 34.94 -20.72
C SER A 109 32.51 34.51 -20.83
N ASP A 110 33.40 35.13 -20.10
CA ASP A 110 34.82 34.75 -19.96
C ASP A 110 35.08 33.80 -18.77
N GLY A 111 34.01 33.29 -18.12
CA GLY A 111 34.07 32.23 -17.09
C GLY A 111 34.30 32.74 -15.66
N LYS A 112 34.24 34.05 -15.42
CA LYS A 112 34.36 34.58 -14.07
C LYS A 112 33.05 34.39 -13.30
N LEU A 113 33.11 33.63 -12.22
CA LEU A 113 31.98 33.26 -11.37
C LEU A 113 31.69 34.32 -10.28
N ASP A 114 30.43 34.63 -10.05
CA ASP A 114 29.97 35.30 -8.82
C ASP A 114 29.85 34.27 -7.70
N VAL A 115 30.98 34.00 -7.07
CA VAL A 115 31.07 33.02 -5.97
C VAL A 115 30.13 33.34 -4.79
N HIS A 116 30.03 34.64 -4.45
CA HIS A 116 29.13 35.07 -3.38
C HIS A 116 27.66 34.77 -3.71
N GLY A 117 27.23 35.16 -4.92
CA GLY A 117 25.90 34.89 -5.42
C GLY A 117 25.56 33.39 -5.42
N ILE A 118 26.50 32.55 -5.86
CA ILE A 118 26.30 31.08 -5.84
C ILE A 118 26.19 30.52 -4.43
N LYS A 119 27.03 31.00 -3.48
CA LYS A 119 26.94 30.60 -2.07
C LYS A 119 25.60 31.01 -1.44
N GLU A 120 25.10 32.20 -1.75
CA GLU A 120 23.78 32.66 -1.32
C GLU A 120 22.64 31.75 -1.85
N LEU A 121 22.71 31.38 -3.14
CA LEU A 121 21.76 30.46 -3.73
C LEU A 121 21.75 29.08 -3.02
N GLY A 122 22.96 28.56 -2.77
CA GLY A 122 23.12 27.29 -2.02
C GLY A 122 22.56 27.41 -0.61
N ARG A 123 22.85 28.49 0.08
CA ARG A 123 22.39 28.75 1.45
C ARG A 123 20.88 28.84 1.53
N GLU A 124 20.26 29.63 0.68
CA GLU A 124 18.80 29.76 0.65
C GLU A 124 18.12 28.42 0.30
N GLY A 125 18.68 27.68 -0.64
CA GLY A 125 18.16 26.39 -1.09
C GLY A 125 18.25 25.31 0.00
N ILE A 126 19.45 25.13 0.56
CA ILE A 126 19.72 24.11 1.59
C ILE A 126 18.86 24.40 2.85
N ASN A 127 18.84 25.65 3.32
CA ASN A 127 18.01 26.03 4.48
C ASN A 127 16.51 25.82 4.20
N ALA A 128 16.03 26.08 3.00
CA ALA A 128 14.63 25.82 2.63
C ALA A 128 14.31 24.32 2.58
N MET A 129 15.25 23.47 2.16
CA MET A 129 15.13 22.02 2.19
C MET A 129 15.06 21.52 3.63
N ILE A 130 15.98 21.93 4.50
CA ILE A 130 16.03 21.54 5.91
C ILE A 130 14.72 21.91 6.60
N SER A 131 14.27 23.15 6.43
CA SER A 131 13.03 23.65 7.07
C SER A 131 11.72 23.02 6.55
N THR A 132 11.77 22.36 5.40
CA THR A 132 10.61 21.70 4.78
C THR A 132 10.57 20.21 5.10
N SER A 133 11.71 19.60 5.40
CA SER A 133 11.80 18.19 5.72
C SER A 133 11.23 17.88 7.11
N ASN A 134 10.42 16.83 7.19
CA ASN A 134 10.00 16.26 8.47
C ASN A 134 11.08 15.35 9.09
N LYS A 135 12.16 15.09 8.33
CA LYS A 135 13.27 14.21 8.74
C LYS A 135 14.43 14.96 9.38
N LEU A 136 14.51 16.25 9.19
CA LEU A 136 15.55 17.11 9.76
C LEU A 136 14.89 18.08 10.75
N ASP A 137 15.58 18.31 11.85
CA ASP A 137 15.17 19.29 12.86
C ASP A 137 16.06 20.52 12.73
N ASN A 138 15.49 21.67 12.41
CA ASN A 138 16.22 22.92 12.22
C ASN A 138 17.14 23.30 13.39
N ASP A 139 16.72 22.98 14.61
CA ASP A 139 17.43 23.31 15.83
C ASP A 139 18.52 22.28 16.16
N ASN A 140 18.49 21.11 15.49
CA ASN A 140 19.39 19.97 15.71
C ASN A 140 20.27 19.66 14.51
N VAL A 141 20.36 20.56 13.52
CA VAL A 141 21.07 20.33 12.26
C VAL A 141 22.23 21.31 12.08
N TYR A 142 23.33 20.82 11.54
CA TYR A 142 24.39 21.63 10.96
C TYR A 142 24.70 21.16 9.54
N TRP A 143 25.18 22.08 8.69
CA TRP A 143 25.60 21.74 7.35
C TRP A 143 26.77 22.61 6.87
N THR A 144 27.54 22.05 5.94
CA THR A 144 28.62 22.73 5.23
C THR A 144 28.51 22.49 3.73
N GLY A 145 28.98 23.42 2.93
CA GLY A 145 29.03 23.29 1.47
C GLY A 145 30.35 23.84 0.90
N ALA A 146 30.66 23.42 -0.32
CA ALA A 146 31.79 23.93 -1.10
C ALA A 146 31.40 24.06 -2.58
N ILE A 147 31.92 25.09 -3.28
CA ILE A 147 31.74 25.27 -4.71
C ILE A 147 32.93 24.64 -5.43
N HIS A 148 32.65 23.73 -6.35
CA HIS A 148 33.63 23.14 -7.25
C HIS A 148 33.55 23.81 -8.63
N THR A 149 34.70 24.32 -9.11
CA THR A 149 34.84 25.11 -10.34
C THR A 149 35.68 24.42 -11.41
N ASN A 150 36.25 23.27 -11.11
CA ASN A 150 37.19 22.57 -12.01
C ASN A 150 36.56 21.51 -12.90
N THR A 151 35.26 21.58 -13.09
CA THR A 151 34.44 20.66 -13.90
C THR A 151 33.72 21.45 -14.98
N ASP A 152 33.13 20.73 -15.96
CA ASP A 152 32.38 21.33 -17.07
C ASP A 152 31.14 22.12 -16.61
N ASN A 153 30.68 21.86 -15.39
CA ASN A 153 29.54 22.54 -14.75
C ASN A 153 29.95 22.97 -13.35
N ILE A 154 29.41 24.09 -12.87
CA ILE A 154 29.59 24.52 -11.49
C ILE A 154 28.76 23.69 -10.54
N HIS A 155 29.36 23.18 -9.47
CA HIS A 155 28.67 22.37 -8.45
C HIS A 155 28.80 22.96 -7.06
N ILE A 156 27.72 22.87 -6.27
CA ILE A 156 27.77 23.01 -4.82
C ILE A 156 27.66 21.61 -4.21
N HIS A 157 28.71 21.13 -3.61
CA HIS A 157 28.65 19.94 -2.74
C HIS A 157 28.33 20.39 -1.32
N PHE A 158 27.50 19.64 -0.62
CA PHE A 158 27.15 19.95 0.77
C PHE A 158 26.95 18.68 1.59
N SER A 159 27.13 18.81 2.89
CA SER A 159 26.93 17.76 3.89
C SER A 159 26.04 18.29 4.99
N ILE A 160 25.07 17.48 5.44
CA ILE A 160 24.12 17.79 6.51
C ILE A 160 24.20 16.70 7.57
N CYS A 161 24.30 17.08 8.84
CA CYS A 161 24.31 16.18 9.99
C CYS A 161 23.44 16.72 11.11
N GLU A 162 22.95 15.81 11.97
CA GLU A 162 22.25 16.16 13.21
C GLU A 162 23.18 15.98 14.42
N TYR A 163 23.05 16.82 15.46
CA TYR A 163 23.85 16.71 16.70
C TYR A 163 23.41 15.54 17.55
N GLU A 164 22.09 15.32 17.66
CA GLU A 164 21.48 14.35 18.52
C GLU A 164 20.53 13.47 17.72
N ARG A 165 20.51 12.19 18.09
CA ARG A 165 19.61 11.24 17.46
C ARG A 165 18.18 11.44 17.96
N ARG A 166 17.23 11.57 17.06
CA ARG A 166 15.82 11.64 17.40
C ARG A 166 15.30 10.28 17.88
N GLU A 167 14.45 10.29 18.93
CA GLU A 167 13.87 9.07 19.52
C GLU A 167 12.93 8.33 18.56
N ASP A 168 12.31 9.04 17.61
CA ASP A 168 11.38 8.49 16.62
C ASP A 168 12.06 7.75 15.46
N ARG A 169 13.40 7.70 15.43
CA ARG A 169 14.16 7.01 14.38
C ARG A 169 14.53 5.59 14.76
N CYS A 170 14.06 4.63 13.93
CA CYS A 170 14.37 3.21 14.10
C CYS A 170 15.79 2.87 13.63
N LYS A 171 16.54 2.06 14.42
CA LYS A 171 17.94 1.67 14.11
C LYS A 171 18.10 0.84 12.82
N VAL A 172 17.03 0.38 12.15
CA VAL A 172 17.10 -0.75 11.23
C VAL A 172 16.63 -0.45 9.79
N TYR A 173 15.95 0.67 9.51
CA TYR A 173 15.36 0.90 8.18
C TYR A 173 15.96 2.10 7.46
N ARG A 174 16.81 1.84 6.45
CA ARG A 174 17.45 2.82 5.56
C ARG A 174 16.43 3.73 4.86
N ASP A 175 15.31 3.22 4.38
CA ASP A 175 14.34 3.99 3.57
C ASP A 175 13.55 5.04 4.38
N LYS A 176 13.38 4.85 5.68
CA LYS A 176 12.66 5.80 6.55
C LYS A 176 13.46 7.06 6.89
N ASP A 177 14.75 7.08 6.67
CA ASP A 177 15.61 8.22 6.96
C ASP A 177 15.93 9.06 5.70
N CYS A 178 15.40 8.70 4.54
CA CYS A 178 15.50 9.53 3.33
C CYS A 178 14.77 10.86 3.52
N ILE A 179 15.39 11.94 3.06
CA ILE A 179 14.73 13.24 2.99
C ILE A 179 13.62 13.19 1.94
N GLU A 180 12.47 13.72 2.28
CA GLU A 180 11.30 13.65 1.41
C GLU A 180 11.47 14.49 0.15
N VAL A 181 10.92 14.00 -0.94
CA VAL A 181 10.96 14.63 -2.25
C VAL A 181 10.49 16.07 -2.25
N LYS A 182 9.45 16.41 -1.45
CA LYS A 182 8.96 17.79 -1.33
C LYS A 182 10.01 18.77 -0.81
N ALA A 183 10.95 18.30 0.00
CA ALA A 183 12.04 19.12 0.51
C ALA A 183 13.05 19.45 -0.59
N PHE A 184 13.33 18.50 -1.49
CA PHE A 184 14.15 18.74 -2.70
C PHE A 184 13.50 19.70 -3.67
N ASP A 185 12.20 19.53 -3.91
CA ASP A 185 11.44 20.42 -4.79
C ASP A 185 11.49 21.85 -4.21
N LYS A 186 11.48 21.99 -2.88
CA LYS A 186 11.60 23.28 -2.21
C LYS A 186 12.97 23.91 -2.38
N LEU A 187 14.06 23.12 -2.23
CA LEU A 187 15.42 23.57 -2.51
C LEU A 187 15.52 24.12 -3.94
N LYS A 188 15.15 23.30 -4.94
CA LYS A 188 15.23 23.65 -6.35
C LYS A 188 14.39 24.89 -6.66
N SER A 189 13.16 24.91 -6.18
CA SER A 189 12.26 26.05 -6.37
C SER A 189 12.81 27.35 -5.75
N LYS A 190 13.46 27.27 -4.59
CA LYS A 190 14.02 28.43 -3.91
C LYS A 190 15.19 29.01 -4.71
N ILE A 191 16.12 28.16 -5.17
CA ILE A 191 17.24 28.54 -6.03
C ILE A 191 16.74 29.20 -7.31
N VAL A 192 15.82 28.54 -8.02
CA VAL A 192 15.29 29.01 -9.31
C VAL A 192 14.58 30.36 -9.13
N ASN A 193 13.73 30.51 -8.11
CA ASN A 193 13.00 31.75 -7.87
C ASN A 193 13.94 32.92 -7.49
N ARG A 194 15.05 32.63 -6.82
CA ARG A 194 16.04 33.66 -6.47
C ARG A 194 16.79 34.15 -7.71
N VAL A 195 17.22 33.23 -8.57
CA VAL A 195 17.93 33.55 -9.83
C VAL A 195 17.02 34.36 -10.76
N LEU A 196 15.76 34.01 -10.86
CA LEU A 196 14.80 34.57 -11.79
C LEU A 196 14.29 35.98 -11.39
N GLY A 197 14.61 36.44 -10.21
CA GLY A 197 14.33 37.82 -9.76
C GLY A 197 12.85 38.18 -9.55
N SER A 198 12.59 39.36 -9.03
CA SER A 198 11.23 39.85 -8.71
C SER A 198 10.50 40.54 -9.87
N ASP A 199 11.20 40.90 -10.97
CA ASP A 199 10.65 41.76 -12.03
C ASP A 199 9.50 41.12 -12.78
N TYR A 200 9.60 39.84 -13.15
CA TYR A 200 8.52 39.13 -13.82
C TYR A 200 7.27 39.04 -12.92
N SER A 201 7.47 38.67 -11.65
CA SER A 201 6.38 38.58 -10.69
C SER A 201 5.72 39.93 -10.47
N ARG A 202 6.50 41.04 -10.49
CA ARG A 202 5.98 42.40 -10.39
C ARG A 202 5.15 42.74 -11.61
N GLN A 203 5.65 42.55 -12.84
CA GLN A 203 4.92 42.82 -14.07
C GLN A 203 3.60 42.03 -14.17
N LEU A 204 3.62 40.74 -13.77
CA LEU A 204 2.43 39.92 -13.74
C LEU A 204 1.42 40.45 -12.73
N THR A 205 1.86 40.81 -11.52
CA THR A 205 1.02 41.37 -10.47
C THR A 205 0.44 42.75 -10.83
N GLU A 206 1.22 43.58 -11.50
CA GLU A 206 0.77 44.87 -12.03
C GLU A 206 -0.35 44.65 -13.08
N LEU A 207 -0.16 43.73 -14.01
CA LEU A 207 -1.18 43.40 -15.01
C LEU A 207 -2.48 42.86 -14.35
N GLU A 208 -2.32 41.98 -13.37
CA GLU A 208 -3.45 41.43 -12.62
C GLU A 208 -4.23 42.52 -11.86
N ARG A 209 -3.54 43.32 -11.07
CA ARG A 209 -4.17 44.29 -10.11
C ARG A 209 -4.58 45.61 -10.73
N GLU A 210 -3.75 46.14 -11.64
CA GLU A 210 -3.94 47.46 -12.16
C GLU A 210 -4.71 47.48 -13.49
N SER A 211 -4.76 46.38 -14.19
CA SER A 211 -5.40 46.31 -15.50
C SER A 211 -6.60 45.35 -15.58
N ILE A 212 -6.42 44.08 -15.25
CA ILE A 212 -7.48 43.07 -15.46
C ILE A 212 -8.59 43.21 -14.40
N LYS A 213 -8.24 43.27 -13.11
CA LYS A 213 -9.23 43.40 -12.03
C LYS A 213 -10.15 44.62 -12.18
N PRO A 214 -9.62 45.82 -12.43
CA PRO A 214 -10.49 46.99 -12.64
C PRO A 214 -11.38 46.87 -13.89
N ALA A 215 -10.88 46.19 -14.94
CA ALA A 215 -11.64 45.99 -16.17
C ALA A 215 -12.79 44.98 -16.00
N LEU A 216 -12.71 44.02 -15.05
CA LEU A 216 -13.72 42.99 -14.83
C LEU A 216 -15.11 43.58 -14.59
N SER A 217 -15.20 44.58 -13.70
CA SER A 217 -16.48 45.21 -13.37
C SER A 217 -17.13 45.95 -14.55
N SER A 218 -16.35 46.35 -15.56
CA SER A 218 -16.88 46.99 -16.78
C SER A 218 -17.51 46.01 -17.76
N GLY A 219 -17.07 44.70 -17.70
CA GLY A 219 -17.56 43.64 -18.59
C GLY A 219 -18.93 43.05 -18.23
N TYR A 220 -19.48 43.37 -17.07
CA TYR A 220 -20.75 42.74 -16.58
C TYR A 220 -21.98 42.99 -17.48
N GLY A 221 -21.98 44.07 -18.26
CA GLY A 221 -23.10 44.42 -19.15
C GLY A 221 -23.40 43.40 -20.22
N GLY A 222 -22.39 42.66 -20.71
CA GLY A 222 -22.53 41.63 -21.74
C GLY A 222 -22.97 40.26 -21.22
N CYS A 223 -22.89 40.02 -19.90
CA CYS A 223 -23.11 38.75 -19.25
C CYS A 223 -24.19 38.78 -18.15
N ALA A 224 -25.13 39.67 -18.25
CA ALA A 224 -26.14 39.89 -17.20
C ALA A 224 -26.95 38.61 -16.87
N GLU A 225 -27.22 37.76 -17.87
CA GLU A 225 -27.97 36.52 -17.69
C GLU A 225 -27.16 35.47 -16.91
N GLN A 226 -25.85 35.33 -17.21
CA GLN A 226 -24.92 34.44 -16.51
C GLN A 226 -24.74 34.88 -15.05
N LEU A 227 -24.63 36.18 -14.83
CA LEU A 227 -24.50 36.76 -13.49
C LEU A 227 -25.75 36.49 -12.63
N ILE A 228 -26.95 36.60 -13.22
CA ILE A 228 -28.22 36.30 -12.53
C ILE A 228 -28.28 34.80 -12.21
N ARG A 229 -27.94 33.92 -13.16
CA ARG A 229 -27.89 32.48 -12.93
C ARG A 229 -26.92 32.08 -11.82
N LEU A 230 -25.75 32.70 -11.79
CA LEU A 230 -24.79 32.48 -10.71
C LEU A 230 -25.35 32.99 -9.36
N ALA A 231 -25.93 34.18 -9.34
CA ALA A 231 -26.52 34.75 -8.13
C ALA A 231 -27.63 33.85 -7.52
N ASP A 232 -28.43 33.23 -8.39
CA ASP A 232 -29.47 32.27 -7.98
C ASP A 232 -28.90 30.97 -7.38
N LYS A 233 -27.78 30.50 -7.88
CA LYS A 233 -27.14 29.30 -7.37
C LYS A 233 -26.41 29.51 -6.03
N LEU A 234 -25.89 30.68 -5.77
CA LEU A 234 -25.06 30.96 -4.61
C LEU A 234 -25.82 30.77 -3.27
N PRO A 235 -25.11 30.26 -2.20
CA PRO A 235 -25.77 30.01 -0.93
C PRO A 235 -26.39 31.27 -0.31
N SER A 236 -27.46 31.07 0.45
CA SER A 236 -28.24 32.17 1.06
C SER A 236 -27.48 32.92 2.14
N GLU A 237 -26.49 32.31 2.76
CA GLU A 237 -25.63 32.95 3.75
C GLU A 237 -24.57 33.82 3.09
N GLY A 238 -24.52 35.09 3.43
CA GLY A 238 -23.51 36.03 2.91
C GLY A 238 -22.09 35.71 3.32
N GLY A 239 -21.15 36.54 2.88
CA GLY A 239 -19.71 36.39 3.19
C GLY A 239 -19.07 35.33 2.28
N TRP A 240 -19.42 35.32 1.01
CA TRP A 240 -18.84 34.47 0.01
C TRP A 240 -17.38 34.81 -0.24
N GLN A 241 -16.53 33.79 -0.17
CA GLN A 241 -15.15 33.87 -0.59
C GLN A 241 -14.82 32.58 -1.35
N TYR A 242 -14.31 32.70 -2.55
CA TYR A 242 -14.00 31.58 -3.45
C TYR A 242 -13.22 30.46 -2.78
N GLY A 243 -12.26 30.77 -1.91
CA GLY A 243 -11.40 29.82 -1.21
C GLY A 243 -12.07 29.06 -0.06
N ARG A 244 -13.26 29.44 0.40
CA ARG A 244 -13.90 28.78 1.54
C ARG A 244 -14.45 27.40 1.15
N PRO A 245 -14.42 26.40 2.07
CA PRO A 245 -14.95 25.05 1.80
C PRO A 245 -16.40 25.07 1.28
N LYS A 246 -17.26 25.91 1.84
CA LYS A 246 -18.67 26.07 1.42
C LYS A 246 -18.85 26.54 -0.03
N MET A 247 -17.84 27.13 -0.62
CA MET A 247 -17.88 27.62 -2.01
C MET A 247 -17.36 26.59 -3.03
N ARG A 248 -16.83 25.45 -2.58
CA ARG A 248 -16.22 24.45 -3.44
C ARG A 248 -17.16 23.95 -4.54
N ALA A 249 -18.44 23.74 -4.20
CA ALA A 249 -19.46 23.28 -5.13
C ALA A 249 -19.85 24.30 -6.22
N TYR A 250 -19.48 25.58 -6.03
CA TYR A 250 -19.84 26.67 -6.93
C TYR A 250 -18.67 27.20 -7.75
N ARG A 251 -17.45 26.70 -7.53
CA ARG A 251 -16.24 27.20 -8.20
C ARG A 251 -16.34 27.12 -9.71
N ASP A 252 -16.78 25.99 -10.25
CA ASP A 252 -16.96 25.82 -11.70
C ASP A 252 -17.95 26.83 -12.31
N ASP A 253 -19.03 27.16 -11.63
CA ASP A 253 -19.99 28.16 -12.11
C ASP A 253 -19.42 29.58 -12.01
N ILE A 254 -18.63 29.85 -10.97
CA ILE A 254 -17.93 31.14 -10.79
C ILE A 254 -16.90 31.30 -11.91
N ASP A 255 -16.06 30.28 -12.15
CA ASP A 255 -15.02 30.33 -13.18
C ASP A 255 -15.61 30.49 -14.57
N LYS A 256 -16.64 29.71 -14.92
CA LYS A 256 -17.36 29.86 -16.20
C LYS A 256 -17.99 31.24 -16.35
N THR A 257 -18.43 31.85 -15.26
CA THR A 257 -18.98 33.20 -15.30
C THR A 257 -17.87 34.23 -15.48
N VAL A 258 -16.74 34.08 -14.81
CA VAL A 258 -15.55 34.92 -15.00
C VAL A 258 -15.09 34.85 -16.45
N ASP A 259 -14.97 33.66 -17.02
CA ASP A 259 -14.55 33.44 -18.41
C ASP A 259 -15.54 34.10 -19.40
N ALA A 260 -16.84 33.99 -19.13
CA ALA A 260 -17.85 34.62 -19.95
C ALA A 260 -17.74 36.16 -19.90
N VAL A 261 -17.48 36.76 -18.73
CA VAL A 261 -17.23 38.19 -18.57
C VAL A 261 -15.97 38.61 -19.34
N ILE A 262 -14.89 37.84 -19.24
CA ILE A 262 -13.63 38.08 -19.97
C ILE A 262 -13.89 38.06 -21.48
N ALA A 263 -14.66 37.09 -21.96
CA ALA A 263 -14.96 36.92 -23.38
C ALA A 263 -15.91 38.00 -23.92
N SER A 264 -16.74 38.59 -23.08
CA SER A 264 -17.73 39.59 -23.50
C SER A 264 -17.18 41.00 -23.74
N ASP A 265 -16.02 41.33 -23.17
CA ASP A 265 -15.36 42.64 -23.28
C ASP A 265 -14.06 42.52 -24.07
N GLN A 266 -13.95 43.27 -25.18
CA GLN A 266 -12.80 43.17 -26.08
C GLN A 266 -11.46 43.61 -25.41
N LYS A 267 -11.53 44.64 -24.55
CA LYS A 267 -10.35 45.12 -23.83
C LYS A 267 -9.87 44.08 -22.82
N LEU A 268 -10.83 43.54 -22.04
CA LEU A 268 -10.53 42.50 -21.04
C LEU A 268 -10.01 41.22 -21.67
N SER A 269 -10.59 40.79 -22.79
CA SER A 269 -10.12 39.66 -23.59
C SER A 269 -8.68 39.87 -24.12
N GLY A 270 -8.33 41.09 -24.52
CA GLY A 270 -6.96 41.44 -24.94
C GLY A 270 -5.96 41.37 -23.78
N LEU A 271 -6.31 41.90 -22.61
CA LEU A 271 -5.47 41.81 -21.40
C LEU A 271 -5.30 40.37 -20.92
N TRP A 272 -6.36 39.55 -20.99
CA TRP A 272 -6.33 38.13 -20.64
C TRP A 272 -5.42 37.32 -21.59
N LYS A 273 -5.43 37.64 -22.88
CA LYS A 273 -4.53 37.06 -23.84
C LYS A 273 -3.08 37.37 -23.49
N GLN A 274 -2.76 38.65 -23.22
CA GLN A 274 -1.43 39.08 -22.80
C GLN A 274 -0.95 38.36 -21.54
N TYR A 275 -1.83 38.20 -20.55
CA TYR A 275 -1.55 37.48 -19.31
C TYR A 275 -1.19 36.01 -19.59
N ASN A 276 -1.96 35.34 -20.44
CA ASN A 276 -1.69 33.96 -20.81
C ASN A 276 -0.39 33.81 -21.58
N GLU A 277 -0.06 34.70 -22.51
CA GLU A 277 1.21 34.72 -23.24
C GLU A 277 2.41 34.88 -22.30
N MET A 278 2.29 35.72 -21.28
CA MET A 278 3.32 35.83 -20.23
C MET A 278 3.48 34.52 -19.46
N LEU A 279 2.39 33.87 -19.07
CA LEU A 279 2.44 32.59 -18.36
C LEU A 279 3.04 31.47 -19.24
N ASP A 280 2.71 31.43 -20.53
CA ASP A 280 3.26 30.46 -21.48
C ASP A 280 4.79 30.65 -21.65
N SER A 281 5.23 31.89 -21.85
CA SER A 281 6.64 32.23 -21.95
C SER A 281 7.40 31.78 -20.69
N ARG A 282 6.82 32.01 -19.54
CA ARG A 282 7.40 31.58 -18.24
C ARG A 282 7.42 30.07 -18.08
N THR A 283 6.35 29.39 -18.45
CA THR A 283 6.27 27.93 -18.39
C THR A 283 7.35 27.30 -19.27
N GLU A 284 7.55 27.81 -20.49
CA GLU A 284 8.58 27.31 -21.38
C GLU A 284 10.00 27.57 -20.84
N TYR A 285 10.22 28.71 -20.21
CA TYR A 285 11.48 28.99 -19.53
C TYR A 285 11.73 28.05 -18.35
N LEU A 286 10.72 27.79 -17.51
CA LEU A 286 10.81 26.83 -16.40
C LEU A 286 11.03 25.40 -16.92
N ARG A 287 10.45 25.03 -18.06
CA ARG A 287 10.68 23.75 -18.72
C ARG A 287 12.16 23.55 -19.08
N LYS A 288 12.82 24.58 -19.60
CA LYS A 288 14.27 24.52 -19.86
C LYS A 288 15.09 24.33 -18.59
N ILE A 289 14.70 24.98 -17.50
CA ILE A 289 15.41 24.90 -16.22
C ILE A 289 15.22 23.54 -15.54
N TYR A 290 13.99 23.03 -15.50
CA TYR A 290 13.67 21.78 -14.79
C TYR A 290 13.92 20.52 -15.66
N GLY A 291 14.02 20.69 -16.99
CA GLY A 291 14.16 19.57 -17.93
C GLY A 291 12.86 18.77 -18.12
N GLU A 292 12.92 17.73 -18.93
CA GLU A 292 11.79 16.85 -19.25
C GLU A 292 11.77 15.58 -18.37
N GLY A 293 12.08 15.71 -17.08
CA GLY A 293 12.04 14.61 -16.13
C GLY A 293 10.62 14.17 -15.78
N GLU A 294 10.46 12.97 -15.20
CA GLU A 294 9.17 12.34 -14.90
C GLU A 294 8.18 13.21 -14.10
N ARG A 295 8.64 14.16 -13.31
CA ARG A 295 7.80 14.98 -12.40
C ARG A 295 7.24 16.25 -13.01
N HIS A 296 7.71 16.70 -14.16
CA HIS A 296 7.21 17.90 -14.86
C HIS A 296 6.85 19.07 -13.93
N LEU A 297 7.75 19.44 -13.00
CA LEU A 297 7.51 20.47 -11.97
C LEU A 297 7.04 21.82 -12.55
N TYR A 298 7.39 22.09 -13.81
CA TYR A 298 6.92 23.28 -14.55
C TYR A 298 5.48 23.15 -15.04
N ALA A 299 4.96 21.94 -15.19
CA ALA A 299 3.63 21.71 -15.77
C ALA A 299 2.50 22.27 -14.88
N THR A 300 2.72 22.35 -13.59
CA THR A 300 1.75 22.90 -12.63
C THR A 300 1.83 24.43 -12.49
N PHE A 301 2.85 25.09 -13.03
CA PHE A 301 3.03 26.54 -12.85
C PHE A 301 1.88 27.35 -13.43
N LYS A 302 1.60 27.21 -14.73
CA LYS A 302 0.51 27.94 -15.38
C LYS A 302 -0.86 27.57 -14.82
N PRO A 303 -1.20 26.28 -14.66
CA PRO A 303 -2.46 25.90 -14.00
C PRO A 303 -2.65 26.50 -12.62
N ASN A 304 -1.66 26.44 -11.77
CA ASN A 304 -1.75 26.99 -10.41
C ASN A 304 -1.91 28.52 -10.43
N ARG A 305 -1.18 29.23 -11.31
CA ARG A 305 -1.33 30.69 -11.43
C ARG A 305 -2.69 31.10 -11.98
N LEU A 306 -3.23 30.33 -12.93
CA LEU A 306 -4.58 30.55 -13.44
C LEU A 306 -5.63 30.28 -12.34
N GLU A 307 -5.49 29.21 -11.57
CA GLU A 307 -6.36 28.91 -10.43
C GLU A 307 -6.31 30.01 -9.37
N ASP A 308 -5.11 30.47 -8.99
CA ASP A 308 -4.94 31.58 -8.05
C ASP A 308 -5.61 32.84 -8.54
N PHE A 309 -5.45 33.18 -9.80
CA PHE A 309 -6.02 34.38 -10.37
C PHE A 309 -7.54 34.26 -10.61
N HIS A 310 -8.05 33.14 -11.07
CA HIS A 310 -9.49 32.86 -11.09
C HIS A 310 -10.10 32.99 -9.70
N ARG A 311 -9.41 32.52 -8.66
CA ARG A 311 -9.83 32.71 -7.27
C ARG A 311 -9.95 34.18 -6.90
N GLU A 312 -9.02 35.01 -7.34
CA GLU A 312 -9.06 36.48 -7.09
C GLU A 312 -10.19 37.16 -7.87
N LEU A 313 -10.31 36.84 -9.18
CA LEU A 313 -11.39 37.35 -10.00
C LEU A 313 -12.78 36.88 -9.52
N GLY A 314 -12.86 35.61 -9.12
CA GLY A 314 -14.07 35.04 -8.52
C GLY A 314 -14.45 35.72 -7.22
N ASN A 315 -13.49 36.05 -6.36
CA ASN A 315 -13.78 36.85 -5.15
C ASN A 315 -14.32 38.23 -5.48
N GLN A 316 -13.76 38.88 -6.48
CA GLN A 316 -14.27 40.23 -6.92
C GLN A 316 -15.68 40.11 -7.46
N LEU A 317 -15.92 39.16 -8.35
CA LEU A 317 -17.23 38.85 -8.90
C LEU A 317 -18.28 38.59 -7.79
N LEU A 318 -17.91 37.76 -6.79
CA LEU A 318 -18.76 37.43 -5.66
C LEU A 318 -19.10 38.68 -4.80
N ASN A 319 -18.11 39.55 -4.57
CA ASN A 319 -18.33 40.82 -3.85
C ASN A 319 -19.26 41.77 -4.60
N ASP A 320 -19.14 41.86 -5.94
CA ASP A 320 -19.97 42.70 -6.79
C ASP A 320 -21.41 42.12 -6.93
N LEU A 321 -21.56 40.79 -6.85
CA LEU A 321 -22.84 40.09 -6.89
C LEU A 321 -23.61 40.12 -5.55
N ALA A 322 -22.92 40.27 -4.40
CA ALA A 322 -23.55 40.17 -3.10
C ALA A 322 -24.74 41.15 -2.91
N PRO A 323 -24.65 42.46 -3.25
CA PRO A 323 -25.76 43.39 -3.12
C PRO A 323 -26.92 43.10 -4.10
N LEU A 324 -26.59 42.59 -5.30
CA LEU A 324 -27.61 42.19 -6.28
C LEU A 324 -28.42 40.98 -5.80
N THR A 325 -27.72 40.01 -5.21
CA THR A 325 -28.34 38.82 -4.67
C THR A 325 -29.22 39.09 -3.46
N GLU A 326 -28.84 40.02 -2.60
CA GLU A 326 -29.70 40.49 -1.48
C GLU A 326 -30.96 41.18 -1.99
N GLN A 327 -30.85 42.01 -3.00
CA GLN A 327 -32.01 42.68 -3.61
C GLN A 327 -32.95 41.68 -4.29
N LEU A 328 -32.42 40.68 -5.01
CA LEU A 328 -33.20 39.63 -5.64
C LEU A 328 -33.89 38.74 -4.60
N ARG A 329 -33.24 38.44 -3.50
CA ARG A 329 -33.83 37.66 -2.40
C ARG A 329 -34.88 38.44 -1.60
N ALA A 330 -34.64 39.72 -1.34
CA ALA A 330 -35.60 40.59 -0.67
C ALA A 330 -36.89 40.80 -1.51
N SER A 331 -36.76 40.82 -2.84
CA SER A 331 -37.92 40.92 -3.75
C SER A 331 -38.66 39.61 -3.98
N ALA A 332 -38.02 38.46 -3.69
CA ALA A 332 -38.56 37.11 -3.88
C ALA A 332 -39.27 36.52 -2.66
N LEU A 333 -39.30 37.20 -1.54
CA LEU A 333 -40.05 36.77 -0.36
C LEU A 333 -41.51 37.26 -0.48
N PRO A 334 -42.51 36.38 -0.69
CA PRO A 334 -43.90 36.75 -0.48
C PRO A 334 -44.07 37.09 1.00
N GLN A 335 -44.52 38.26 1.35
CA GLN A 335 -45.11 38.52 2.66
C GLN A 335 -46.22 37.48 2.84
N ALA A 336 -46.05 36.56 3.78
CA ALA A 336 -47.03 35.56 4.17
C ALA A 336 -48.14 36.32 4.91
N HIS A 337 -49.16 36.75 4.14
CA HIS A 337 -50.49 36.87 4.70
C HIS A 337 -51.21 35.56 4.38
N PRO A 338 -51.83 34.90 5.38
CA PRO A 338 -52.73 33.79 5.09
C PRO A 338 -53.93 34.38 4.34
N SER A 339 -53.99 34.22 3.05
CA SER A 339 -55.22 34.39 2.30
C SER A 339 -56.01 33.11 2.50
N GLU A 340 -56.94 33.14 3.42
CA GLU A 340 -58.09 32.27 3.39
C GLU A 340 -58.81 32.47 2.04
N ASN A 341 -58.79 31.45 1.20
CA ASN A 341 -59.73 31.38 0.10
C ASN A 341 -61.10 31.11 0.70
N GLU A 342 -62.13 31.71 0.09
CA GLU A 342 -63.56 31.69 0.51
C GLU A 342 -64.17 30.25 0.65
N ASN A 343 -63.43 29.21 0.50
CA ASN A 343 -63.83 27.80 0.65
C ASN A 343 -63.16 27.01 1.80
N GLY A 344 -62.40 27.67 2.69
CA GLY A 344 -61.96 27.04 3.92
C GLY A 344 -60.98 25.81 3.74
N GLU A 345 -60.43 25.59 2.54
CA GLU A 345 -59.41 24.57 2.33
C GLU A 345 -58.04 25.17 2.51
N GLN A 346 -57.40 24.82 3.63
CA GLN A 346 -55.96 24.98 3.77
C GLN A 346 -55.29 24.21 2.63
N PHE A 347 -54.48 24.85 1.79
CA PHE A 347 -53.52 24.22 0.94
C PHE A 347 -52.48 23.52 1.80
N LEU A 348 -52.82 22.37 2.35
CA LEU A 348 -51.86 21.33 2.70
C LEU A 348 -51.26 20.84 1.39
N PRO A 349 -49.90 20.71 1.29
CA PRO A 349 -49.33 19.98 0.19
C PRO A 349 -50.00 18.62 0.13
N PRO A 350 -50.15 18.01 -1.05
CA PRO A 350 -50.81 16.72 -1.18
C PRO A 350 -50.27 15.83 -0.08
N GLN A 351 -51.17 15.25 0.73
CA GLN A 351 -50.78 14.22 1.66
C GLN A 351 -50.17 13.12 0.82
N TYR A 352 -48.87 13.14 0.71
CA TYR A 352 -48.14 11.90 0.51
C TYR A 352 -48.55 11.06 1.72
N ASP A 353 -49.06 9.89 1.49
CA ASP A 353 -49.27 8.90 2.52
C ASP A 353 -47.94 8.73 3.20
N GLU A 354 -47.78 9.38 4.33
CA GLU A 354 -46.46 9.56 5.03
C GLU A 354 -45.88 8.26 5.51
N ASP A 355 -46.61 7.13 5.40
CA ASP A 355 -46.32 5.96 6.18
C ASP A 355 -45.74 4.77 5.42
N THR A 356 -45.77 4.68 4.08
CA THR A 356 -45.33 3.44 3.43
C THR A 356 -44.35 3.56 2.27
N ASP A 357 -44.41 4.57 1.42
CA ASP A 357 -43.69 4.54 0.15
C ASP A 357 -42.25 5.03 0.20
N VAL A 358 -41.92 5.97 1.09
CA VAL A 358 -40.55 6.53 1.16
C VAL A 358 -39.54 5.58 1.82
N ILE A 359 -40.02 4.61 2.60
CA ILE A 359 -39.15 3.61 3.27
C ILE A 359 -38.91 2.37 2.38
N MET A 360 -39.82 2.13 1.40
CA MET A 360 -39.73 0.95 0.53
C MET A 360 -38.68 1.09 -0.60
N ASP A 361 -38.38 2.29 -1.08
CA ASP A 361 -37.41 2.55 -2.14
C ASP A 361 -35.96 2.67 -1.70
N MET A 362 -35.64 2.12 -0.52
CA MET A 362 -34.24 2.08 -0.08
C MET A 362 -33.46 1.05 -0.90
N PRO A 363 -32.36 1.43 -1.58
CA PRO A 363 -31.58 0.50 -2.38
C PRO A 363 -31.05 -0.64 -1.51
N GLU A 364 -30.98 -1.85 -2.08
CA GLU A 364 -30.33 -2.97 -1.42
C GLU A 364 -28.85 -2.62 -1.18
N TYR A 365 -28.43 -2.76 0.05
CA TYR A 365 -27.03 -2.61 0.40
C TYR A 365 -26.25 -3.72 -0.31
N SER A 366 -25.36 -3.37 -1.23
CA SER A 366 -24.38 -4.31 -1.77
C SER A 366 -23.43 -4.73 -0.66
N GLN A 367 -23.21 -6.03 -0.49
CA GLN A 367 -22.26 -6.52 0.50
C GLN A 367 -20.86 -6.00 0.14
N PRO A 368 -20.08 -5.49 1.09
CA PRO A 368 -18.69 -5.14 0.82
C PRO A 368 -17.89 -6.42 0.55
N ASN A 369 -16.94 -6.32 -0.38
CA ASN A 369 -15.98 -7.39 -0.67
C ASN A 369 -15.04 -7.72 0.52
N SER A 370 -15.04 -6.91 1.58
CA SER A 370 -14.15 -7.03 2.74
C SER A 370 -14.33 -8.31 3.58
N LEU A 371 -15.53 -8.90 3.60
CA LEU A 371 -15.76 -10.17 4.28
C LEU A 371 -15.04 -11.36 3.63
N ASP A 372 -14.76 -11.24 2.34
CA ASP A 372 -13.99 -12.24 1.62
C ASP A 372 -12.49 -12.18 1.94
N GLU A 373 -11.94 -10.98 2.25
CA GLU A 373 -10.53 -10.83 2.64
C GLU A 373 -10.23 -11.39 4.04
N GLU A 374 -11.09 -11.14 5.03
CA GLU A 374 -10.93 -11.72 6.38
C GLU A 374 -10.97 -13.25 6.34
N TYR A 375 -11.82 -13.80 5.49
CA TYR A 375 -11.87 -15.24 5.29
C TYR A 375 -10.60 -15.81 4.65
N TYR A 376 -10.06 -15.17 3.62
CA TYR A 376 -8.80 -15.61 3.03
C TYR A 376 -7.65 -15.57 4.03
N ASN A 377 -7.62 -14.58 4.92
CA ASN A 377 -6.63 -14.50 5.98
C ASN A 377 -6.79 -15.63 7.02
N SER A 378 -8.02 -16.05 7.32
CA SER A 378 -8.28 -17.19 8.21
C SER A 378 -7.92 -18.53 7.56
N LEU A 379 -8.14 -18.68 6.26
CA LEU A 379 -7.67 -19.84 5.48
C LEU A 379 -6.14 -19.93 5.43
N TYR A 380 -5.44 -18.78 5.33
CA TYR A 380 -3.97 -18.76 5.43
C TYR A 380 -3.50 -19.29 6.79
N ALA A 381 -4.15 -18.88 7.87
CA ALA A 381 -3.82 -19.37 9.20
C ALA A 381 -4.11 -20.87 9.33
N SER A 382 -5.18 -21.39 8.69
CA SER A 382 -5.49 -22.82 8.69
C SER A 382 -4.54 -23.63 7.82
N MET A 383 -4.00 -23.06 6.72
CA MET A 383 -2.98 -23.71 5.90
C MET A 383 -1.63 -23.79 6.64
N ASP A 384 -1.29 -22.80 7.46
CA ASP A 384 -0.10 -22.86 8.33
C ASP A 384 -0.22 -23.93 9.43
N ALA A 385 -1.43 -24.36 9.77
CA ALA A 385 -1.70 -25.40 10.73
C ALA A 385 -1.70 -26.82 10.11
N HIS A 386 -1.53 -26.94 8.79
CA HIS A 386 -1.55 -28.26 8.14
C HIS A 386 -0.29 -29.06 8.47
N PRO A 387 -0.41 -30.26 9.06
CA PRO A 387 0.73 -31.11 9.42
C PRO A 387 1.63 -31.48 8.22
N SER A 388 1.07 -31.53 7.01
CA SER A 388 1.76 -31.98 5.80
C SER A 388 2.89 -31.06 5.32
N GLU A 389 2.84 -29.75 5.62
CA GLU A 389 3.91 -28.83 5.20
C GLU A 389 5.20 -29.00 6.00
N ASN A 390 5.10 -29.44 7.24
CA ASN A 390 6.27 -29.67 8.10
C ASN A 390 6.87 -31.05 7.96
N GLU A 391 6.21 -31.96 7.27
CA GLU A 391 6.51 -33.39 7.37
C GLU A 391 7.29 -33.99 6.19
N MET A 392 7.27 -33.34 5.03
CA MET A 392 7.97 -33.85 3.83
C MET A 392 9.50 -33.58 3.81
N TRP A 393 10.04 -32.89 4.82
CA TRP A 393 11.39 -32.33 4.72
C TRP A 393 12.39 -32.93 5.71
N PHE A 394 12.21 -34.18 6.07
CA PHE A 394 13.24 -34.95 6.76
C PHE A 394 14.23 -35.60 5.80
N ASP A 395 14.74 -34.84 4.83
CA ASP A 395 16.04 -35.18 4.33
C ASP A 395 17.03 -34.98 5.47
N GLU A 396 17.66 -36.09 5.88
CA GLU A 396 18.67 -36.07 6.90
C GLU A 396 19.71 -34.98 6.57
N PRO A 397 20.13 -34.21 7.56
CA PRO A 397 21.19 -33.26 7.32
C PRO A 397 22.42 -34.00 6.82
N PRO A 398 23.18 -33.42 5.93
CA PRO A 398 24.55 -33.77 5.81
C PRO A 398 25.29 -33.26 7.04
N ILE A 399 25.10 -33.91 8.19
CA ILE A 399 26.04 -33.74 9.28
C ILE A 399 27.34 -34.31 8.75
N PRO A 400 28.47 -33.60 8.82
CA PRO A 400 29.74 -34.18 8.52
C PRO A 400 29.88 -35.45 9.35
N GLU A 401 29.84 -36.58 8.70
CA GLU A 401 29.80 -37.89 9.38
C GLU A 401 31.04 -38.09 10.28
N ALA A 402 32.08 -37.33 10.05
CA ALA A 402 33.26 -37.22 10.90
C ALA A 402 32.96 -36.77 12.37
N ASP A 403 31.92 -35.94 12.60
CA ASP A 403 31.55 -35.50 13.96
C ASP A 403 30.63 -36.51 14.69
N LEU A 404 30.12 -37.52 13.96
CA LEU A 404 29.19 -38.50 14.50
C LEU A 404 29.86 -39.65 15.29
N TYR A 405 31.08 -39.96 14.93
CA TYR A 405 31.82 -40.99 15.60
C TYR A 405 33.23 -40.46 15.95
N PRO A 406 33.72 -40.68 17.18
CA PRO A 406 35.12 -40.41 17.46
C PRO A 406 35.97 -41.30 16.54
N TYR A 407 36.88 -40.67 15.77
CA TYR A 407 37.81 -41.41 14.88
C TYR A 407 38.42 -42.60 15.59
N PRO A 408 38.39 -43.85 15.03
CA PRO A 408 39.19 -44.89 15.55
C PRO A 408 40.67 -44.49 15.43
N GLN A 409 41.43 -44.60 16.50
CA GLN A 409 42.86 -44.44 16.44
C GLN A 409 43.41 -45.33 15.29
N GLU A 410 44.31 -44.77 14.52
CA GLU A 410 44.93 -45.27 13.32
C GLU A 410 45.24 -46.78 13.35
N PHE A 411 44.65 -47.57 12.45
CA PHE A 411 45.15 -48.85 12.06
C PHE A 411 46.01 -48.64 10.81
N HIS A 412 47.32 -48.62 10.97
CA HIS A 412 48.27 -48.70 9.86
C HIS A 412 48.25 -50.14 9.26
N LEU A 413 47.50 -50.29 8.17
CA LEU A 413 47.70 -51.42 7.30
C LEU A 413 48.84 -51.07 6.34
N SER A 414 49.74 -52.05 6.07
CA SER A 414 50.91 -51.84 5.21
C SER A 414 50.44 -51.50 3.78
N GLU A 415 51.17 -50.63 3.08
CA GLU A 415 50.87 -50.12 1.75
C GLU A 415 50.65 -51.18 0.64
N LYS A 416 50.96 -52.43 0.86
CA LYS A 416 50.79 -53.50 -0.10
C LYS A 416 49.44 -54.21 -0.06
N GLU A 417 48.67 -54.07 1.03
CA GLU A 417 47.39 -54.77 1.22
C GLU A 417 46.16 -53.89 0.89
N THR A 418 46.37 -52.65 0.67
CA THR A 418 45.28 -51.67 0.58
C THR A 418 44.61 -51.54 -0.79
N LYS A 419 45.12 -52.13 -1.85
CA LYS A 419 44.61 -51.87 -3.22
C LYS A 419 43.34 -52.64 -3.67
N SER A 420 42.69 -53.47 -2.87
CA SER A 420 41.47 -54.20 -3.28
C SER A 420 40.51 -54.62 -2.19
N LEU A 421 40.63 -54.16 -0.96
CA LEU A 421 39.71 -54.49 0.13
C LEU A 421 38.64 -53.36 0.32
N LEU A 422 37.40 -53.71 0.12
CA LEU A 422 36.28 -52.83 0.48
C LEU A 422 36.39 -52.42 1.96
N ARG A 423 36.25 -51.12 2.23
CA ARG A 423 36.33 -50.52 3.58
C ARG A 423 35.44 -49.31 3.71
N ILE A 424 35.16 -48.88 4.92
CA ILE A 424 34.65 -47.57 5.24
C ILE A 424 35.74 -46.80 5.97
N GLU A 425 36.13 -45.65 5.47
CA GLU A 425 37.22 -44.86 6.04
C GLU A 425 36.99 -43.36 5.82
N TRP A 426 37.24 -42.58 6.90
CA TRP A 426 37.24 -41.10 6.83
C TRP A 426 38.66 -40.63 6.58
N SER A 427 39.26 -40.98 5.46
CA SER A 427 40.58 -40.50 5.08
C SER A 427 40.60 -38.96 4.95
N ASP A 428 41.80 -38.36 5.05
CA ASP A 428 41.91 -36.88 4.89
C ASP A 428 41.46 -36.45 3.49
N ARG A 429 41.65 -37.25 2.45
CA ARG A 429 41.16 -36.99 1.11
C ARG A 429 39.64 -37.08 1.02
N TYR A 430 39.01 -38.05 1.68
CA TYR A 430 37.59 -38.18 1.74
C TYR A 430 36.97 -36.99 2.49
N LYS A 431 37.55 -36.57 3.62
CA LYS A 431 37.10 -35.37 4.35
C LYS A 431 37.23 -34.09 3.52
N GLN A 432 38.37 -33.93 2.81
CA GLN A 432 38.57 -32.81 1.90
C GLN A 432 37.52 -32.79 0.77
N ALA A 433 37.16 -33.97 0.26
CA ALA A 433 36.10 -34.08 -0.73
C ALA A 433 34.73 -33.65 -0.19
N LEU A 434 34.40 -34.03 1.05
CA LEU A 434 33.17 -33.58 1.71
C LEU A 434 33.18 -32.05 1.97
N ASP A 435 34.31 -31.49 2.38
CA ASP A 435 34.46 -30.05 2.53
C ASP A 435 34.21 -29.28 1.23
N LEU A 436 34.69 -29.78 0.11
CA LEU A 436 34.44 -29.22 -1.22
C LEU A 436 33.00 -29.44 -1.70
N MET A 437 32.42 -30.58 -1.32
CA MET A 437 31.03 -30.91 -1.72
C MET A 437 29.99 -30.01 -1.05
N TYR A 438 30.19 -29.70 0.24
CA TYR A 438 29.23 -28.96 1.04
C TYR A 438 29.63 -27.49 1.26
N GLY A 439 30.89 -27.16 1.03
CA GLY A 439 31.52 -25.96 1.55
C GLY A 439 31.84 -26.11 3.03
N SER A 440 32.91 -25.55 3.48
CA SER A 440 33.28 -25.61 4.88
C SER A 440 33.90 -24.30 5.35
N ARG A 441 33.96 -24.13 6.65
CA ARG A 441 34.69 -23.02 7.27
C ARG A 441 35.92 -23.54 7.99
N THR A 442 37.08 -23.09 7.56
CA THR A 442 38.32 -23.44 8.27
C THR A 442 38.30 -22.92 9.72
N ALA A 443 39.10 -23.55 10.60
CA ALA A 443 39.23 -23.11 11.99
C ALA A 443 39.62 -21.63 12.13
N ASN A 444 40.19 -21.02 11.10
CA ASN A 444 40.56 -19.59 11.04
C ASN A 444 39.44 -18.70 10.42
N GLY A 445 38.23 -19.23 10.23
CA GLY A 445 37.07 -18.48 9.72
C GLY A 445 37.07 -18.25 8.21
N LYS A 446 38.01 -18.80 7.45
CA LYS A 446 38.01 -18.70 5.98
C LYS A 446 37.00 -19.66 5.38
N GLU A 447 36.09 -19.16 4.58
CA GLU A 447 35.14 -19.96 3.86
C GLU A 447 35.82 -20.70 2.71
N LEU A 448 35.53 -22.00 2.59
CA LEU A 448 35.83 -22.81 1.42
C LEU A 448 34.57 -22.95 0.59
N PRO A 449 34.53 -22.37 -0.62
CA PRO A 449 33.35 -22.45 -1.47
C PRO A 449 33.10 -23.90 -1.92
N LYS A 450 31.84 -24.21 -2.22
CA LYS A 450 31.49 -25.50 -2.84
C LYS A 450 32.19 -25.62 -4.19
N ASP A 451 32.84 -26.77 -4.42
CA ASP A 451 33.49 -27.11 -5.67
C ASP A 451 33.19 -28.58 -5.99
N LEU A 452 32.02 -28.80 -6.62
CA LEU A 452 31.56 -30.16 -6.96
C LEU A 452 32.49 -30.90 -7.93
N PRO A 453 33.08 -30.28 -8.98
CA PRO A 453 34.07 -30.96 -9.83
C PRO A 453 35.29 -31.43 -9.06
N ALA A 454 35.87 -30.60 -8.17
CA ALA A 454 37.03 -31.01 -7.36
C ALA A 454 36.66 -32.12 -6.35
N ALA A 455 35.48 -32.01 -5.72
CA ALA A 455 34.94 -33.03 -4.82
C ALA A 455 34.77 -34.38 -5.55
N LEU A 456 34.19 -34.33 -6.75
CA LEU A 456 33.97 -35.51 -7.60
C LEU A 456 35.28 -36.25 -7.92
N GLU A 457 36.35 -35.51 -8.25
CA GLU A 457 37.67 -36.09 -8.53
C GLU A 457 38.25 -36.82 -7.31
N LEU A 458 38.19 -36.20 -6.14
CA LEU A 458 38.70 -36.79 -4.90
C LEU A 458 37.88 -37.99 -4.45
N LEU A 459 36.54 -37.93 -4.58
CA LEU A 459 35.66 -39.08 -4.29
C LEU A 459 35.89 -40.23 -5.24
N ALA A 460 36.12 -39.98 -6.53
CA ALA A 460 36.45 -41.03 -7.49
C ALA A 460 37.74 -41.77 -7.11
N GLN A 461 38.79 -41.03 -6.73
CA GLN A 461 40.05 -41.63 -6.28
C GLN A 461 39.87 -42.46 -4.99
N GLU A 462 39.08 -42.03 -4.07
CA GLU A 462 38.79 -42.76 -2.82
C GLU A 462 37.90 -43.98 -3.11
N SER A 463 36.91 -43.88 -3.98
CA SER A 463 36.08 -45.01 -4.42
C SER A 463 36.92 -46.09 -5.10
N ASP A 464 37.82 -45.71 -6.02
CA ASP A 464 38.75 -46.60 -6.68
C ASP A 464 39.69 -47.33 -5.72
N SER A 465 39.96 -46.70 -4.60
CA SER A 465 40.74 -47.28 -3.51
C SER A 465 39.96 -48.27 -2.61
N GLY A 466 38.67 -48.45 -2.89
CA GLY A 466 37.76 -49.36 -2.19
C GLY A 466 36.99 -48.76 -1.02
N ASN A 467 37.00 -47.43 -0.87
CA ASN A 467 36.21 -46.72 0.16
C ASN A 467 34.74 -46.62 -0.26
N VAL A 468 33.86 -47.42 0.35
CA VAL A 468 32.45 -47.52 0.00
C VAL A 468 31.68 -46.24 0.32
N LEU A 469 32.14 -45.43 1.31
CA LEU A 469 31.55 -44.14 1.60
C LEU A 469 31.71 -43.16 0.43
N ALA A 470 32.92 -43.14 -0.16
CA ALA A 470 33.20 -42.31 -1.32
C ALA A 470 32.34 -42.72 -2.53
N THR A 471 32.13 -44.05 -2.73
CA THR A 471 31.23 -44.57 -3.77
C THR A 471 29.79 -44.10 -3.54
N TYR A 472 29.33 -44.10 -2.30
CA TYR A 472 27.98 -43.59 -1.97
C TYR A 472 27.88 -42.10 -2.28
N ASP A 473 28.85 -41.28 -1.87
CA ASP A 473 28.81 -39.81 -2.09
C ASP A 473 29.06 -39.44 -3.57
N LEU A 474 29.72 -40.30 -4.36
CA LEU A 474 29.74 -40.18 -5.83
C LEU A 474 28.30 -40.29 -6.39
N GLY A 475 27.51 -41.24 -5.90
CA GLY A 475 26.11 -41.35 -6.26
C GLY A 475 25.34 -40.06 -5.94
N LYS A 476 25.63 -39.45 -4.77
CA LYS A 476 25.00 -38.23 -4.32
C LYS A 476 25.40 -36.99 -5.14
N ILE A 477 26.67 -36.81 -5.47
CA ILE A 477 27.13 -35.71 -6.34
C ILE A 477 26.48 -35.83 -7.74
N TYR A 478 26.49 -37.00 -8.34
CA TYR A 478 25.85 -37.21 -9.64
C TYR A 478 24.34 -36.97 -9.59
N HIS A 479 23.71 -37.28 -8.46
CA HIS A 479 22.30 -36.93 -8.26
C HIS A 479 22.07 -35.40 -8.22
N ILE A 480 22.93 -34.66 -7.49
CA ILE A 480 22.86 -33.19 -7.45
C ILE A 480 23.11 -32.57 -8.83
N MET A 481 23.96 -33.16 -9.64
CA MET A 481 24.29 -32.72 -11.01
C MET A 481 23.30 -33.20 -12.08
N SER A 482 22.34 -34.07 -11.75
CA SER A 482 21.44 -34.69 -12.71
C SER A 482 20.37 -33.76 -13.28
N ASP A 483 20.10 -32.65 -12.62
CA ASP A 483 19.13 -31.67 -13.12
C ASP A 483 19.53 -31.00 -14.45
N GLU A 484 20.81 -31.13 -14.85
CA GLU A 484 21.36 -30.54 -16.08
C GLU A 484 21.65 -31.60 -17.20
N ASN A 485 21.71 -32.89 -16.88
CA ASN A 485 22.16 -33.90 -17.87
C ASN A 485 21.71 -35.34 -17.53
N ASN A 486 20.98 -35.98 -18.44
CA ASN A 486 20.48 -37.39 -18.28
C ASN A 486 21.56 -38.42 -18.00
N ASP A 487 22.82 -38.21 -18.43
CA ASP A 487 23.94 -39.12 -18.18
C ASP A 487 24.29 -39.22 -16.69
N HIS A 488 24.11 -38.14 -15.94
CA HIS A 488 24.37 -38.07 -14.49
C HIS A 488 23.38 -38.90 -13.66
N THR A 489 22.13 -39.03 -14.09
CA THR A 489 21.14 -39.89 -13.42
C THR A 489 21.57 -41.36 -13.47
N SER A 490 22.03 -41.81 -14.60
CA SER A 490 22.53 -43.19 -14.76
C SER A 490 23.78 -43.44 -13.91
N LEU A 491 24.71 -42.49 -13.88
CA LEU A 491 25.92 -42.57 -13.05
C LEU A 491 25.58 -42.55 -11.55
N SER A 492 24.62 -41.76 -11.14
CA SER A 492 24.12 -41.75 -9.77
C SER A 492 23.62 -43.14 -9.35
N GLU A 493 22.71 -43.72 -10.14
CA GLU A 493 22.16 -45.06 -9.85
C GLU A 493 23.23 -46.15 -9.81
N GLN A 494 24.20 -46.14 -10.74
CA GLN A 494 25.29 -47.08 -10.77
C GLN A 494 26.15 -46.97 -9.52
N ASN A 495 26.53 -45.78 -9.10
CA ASN A 495 27.35 -45.58 -7.90
C ASN A 495 26.58 -45.96 -6.62
N TYR A 496 25.30 -45.58 -6.49
CA TYR A 496 24.50 -46.04 -5.36
C TYR A 496 24.36 -47.55 -5.31
N LYS A 497 24.18 -48.25 -6.46
CA LYS A 497 24.11 -49.68 -6.51
C LYS A 497 25.43 -50.31 -6.10
N ALA A 498 26.54 -49.79 -6.60
CA ALA A 498 27.88 -50.26 -6.24
C ALA A 498 28.16 -50.04 -4.72
N ALA A 499 27.70 -48.90 -4.16
CA ALA A 499 27.82 -48.65 -2.73
C ALA A 499 26.98 -49.62 -1.89
N LEU A 500 25.71 -49.90 -2.32
CA LEU A 500 24.86 -50.86 -1.64
C LEU A 500 25.49 -52.24 -1.62
N ASP A 501 25.96 -52.73 -2.77
CA ASP A 501 26.68 -54.03 -2.87
C ASP A 501 27.94 -54.05 -2.01
N GLY A 502 28.65 -52.91 -1.94
CA GLY A 502 29.82 -52.73 -1.08
C GLY A 502 29.50 -52.85 0.40
N PHE A 503 28.46 -52.10 0.86
CA PHE A 503 28.00 -52.16 2.24
C PHE A 503 27.50 -53.56 2.63
N LEU A 504 26.75 -54.26 1.79
CA LEU A 504 26.27 -55.60 2.07
C LEU A 504 27.44 -56.60 2.19
N LYS A 505 28.44 -56.51 1.32
CA LYS A 505 29.66 -57.34 1.41
C LYS A 505 30.47 -57.03 2.69
N LEU A 506 30.47 -55.79 3.17
CA LEU A 506 31.10 -55.46 4.43
C LEU A 506 30.30 -55.99 5.63
N LEU A 507 28.98 -56.05 5.60
CA LEU A 507 28.13 -56.61 6.62
C LEU A 507 28.34 -58.11 6.78
N ASP A 508 28.60 -58.83 5.71
CA ASP A 508 28.93 -60.27 5.74
C ASP A 508 30.21 -60.56 6.52
N LYS A 509 31.14 -59.60 6.55
CA LYS A 509 32.42 -59.72 7.27
C LYS A 509 32.39 -59.17 8.68
N GLN A 510 31.49 -58.23 8.94
CA GLN A 510 31.42 -57.46 10.19
C GLN A 510 30.07 -57.64 10.88
N THR A 511 30.01 -58.51 11.87
CA THR A 511 28.72 -58.88 12.49
C THR A 511 28.40 -58.11 13.79
N SER A 512 29.29 -57.24 14.27
CA SER A 512 29.05 -56.44 15.49
C SER A 512 29.91 -55.19 15.55
N GLY A 513 29.60 -54.31 16.49
CA GLY A 513 30.36 -53.07 16.74
C GLY A 513 29.81 -51.87 15.97
N TRP A 514 30.46 -50.74 16.14
CA TRP A 514 30.02 -49.45 15.62
C TRP A 514 29.95 -49.45 14.07
N GLN A 515 30.90 -50.11 13.41
CA GLN A 515 30.90 -50.20 11.93
C GLN A 515 29.69 -50.96 11.43
N HIS A 516 29.35 -52.07 12.08
CA HIS A 516 28.16 -52.85 11.78
C HIS A 516 26.88 -52.00 11.90
N SER A 517 26.75 -51.31 13.04
CA SER A 517 25.62 -50.38 13.30
C SER A 517 25.53 -49.30 12.24
N TYR A 518 26.66 -48.69 11.90
CA TYR A 518 26.72 -47.63 10.89
C TYR A 518 26.35 -48.15 9.50
N ILE A 519 26.89 -49.26 9.06
CA ILE A 519 26.60 -49.83 7.75
C ILE A 519 25.12 -50.26 7.67
N CYS A 520 24.59 -50.91 8.74
CA CYS A 520 23.14 -51.22 8.79
C CYS A 520 22.27 -50.01 8.61
N TYR A 521 22.60 -48.92 9.29
CA TYR A 521 21.88 -47.66 9.11
C TYR A 521 21.94 -47.13 7.66
N ARG A 522 23.14 -47.17 7.03
CA ARG A 522 23.31 -46.76 5.63
C ARG A 522 22.51 -47.64 4.66
N VAL A 523 22.57 -48.95 4.80
CA VAL A 523 21.79 -49.88 3.99
C VAL A 523 20.30 -49.66 4.20
N GLY A 524 19.85 -49.47 5.44
CA GLY A 524 18.47 -49.14 5.74
C GLY A 524 18.01 -47.86 5.01
N LYS A 525 18.85 -46.82 5.04
CA LYS A 525 18.58 -45.56 4.33
C LYS A 525 18.50 -45.76 2.82
N MET A 526 19.37 -46.60 2.23
CA MET A 526 19.34 -46.87 0.80
C MET A 526 18.04 -47.59 0.38
N TYR A 527 17.57 -48.54 1.17
CA TYR A 527 16.25 -49.14 0.94
C TYR A 527 15.10 -48.21 1.17
N ASP A 528 15.16 -47.34 2.20
CA ASP A 528 14.13 -46.38 2.52
C ASP A 528 13.95 -45.36 1.39
N LYS A 529 15.01 -44.90 0.75
CA LYS A 529 14.99 -43.90 -0.32
C LYS A 529 15.06 -44.50 -1.73
N GLY A 530 15.24 -45.82 -1.88
CA GLY A 530 15.40 -46.45 -3.18
C GLY A 530 16.71 -46.12 -3.87
N LEU A 531 17.79 -45.84 -3.10
CA LEU A 531 19.09 -45.46 -3.66
C LEU A 531 19.86 -46.68 -4.18
N GLY A 532 19.99 -46.77 -5.51
CA GLY A 532 20.65 -47.92 -6.16
C GLY A 532 19.87 -49.23 -6.04
N THR A 533 18.62 -49.19 -5.60
CA THR A 533 17.70 -50.30 -5.45
C THR A 533 16.25 -49.79 -5.55
N VAL A 534 15.28 -50.71 -5.65
CA VAL A 534 13.88 -50.39 -5.51
C VAL A 534 13.60 -50.05 -4.03
N GLN A 535 12.83 -49.01 -3.79
CA GLN A 535 12.41 -48.62 -2.44
C GLN A 535 11.69 -49.77 -1.74
N ASP A 536 12.17 -50.18 -0.58
CA ASP A 536 11.62 -51.25 0.24
C ASP A 536 11.63 -50.88 1.74
N TYR A 537 10.54 -50.32 2.19
CA TYR A 537 10.38 -49.91 3.58
C TYR A 537 10.48 -51.04 4.60
N LYS A 538 10.14 -52.30 4.20
CA LYS A 538 10.29 -53.41 5.08
C LYS A 538 11.75 -53.80 5.28
N ALA A 539 12.52 -53.84 4.21
CA ALA A 539 13.96 -54.02 4.27
C ALA A 539 14.64 -52.89 5.03
N ALA A 540 14.24 -51.65 4.77
CA ALA A 540 14.72 -50.46 5.47
C ALA A 540 14.55 -50.62 7.00
N ARG A 541 13.34 -50.93 7.45
CA ARG A 541 13.06 -51.14 8.87
C ARG A 541 13.93 -52.25 9.48
N GLU A 542 14.06 -53.39 8.83
CA GLU A 542 14.88 -54.52 9.31
C GLU A 542 16.35 -54.10 9.48
N TYR A 543 16.89 -53.32 8.58
CA TYR A 543 18.25 -52.83 8.68
C TYR A 543 18.40 -51.73 9.74
N TYR A 544 17.42 -50.81 9.89
CA TYR A 544 17.43 -49.85 10.98
C TYR A 544 17.34 -50.51 12.35
N GLU A 545 16.53 -51.57 12.51
CA GLU A 545 16.47 -52.38 13.73
C GLU A 545 17.81 -53.08 14.00
N LYS A 546 18.46 -53.60 12.96
CA LYS A 546 19.80 -54.27 13.06
C LYS A 546 20.89 -53.23 13.40
N ALA A 547 20.73 -51.97 13.08
CA ALA A 547 21.66 -50.94 13.46
C ALA A 547 21.77 -50.77 14.98
N GLY A 548 20.80 -51.21 15.78
CA GLY A 548 20.83 -51.21 17.21
C GLY A 548 20.84 -49.79 17.83
N GLU A 549 21.77 -49.53 18.76
CA GLU A 549 21.93 -48.25 19.44
C GLU A 549 22.50 -47.15 18.51
N ASN A 550 21.82 -46.92 17.40
CA ASN A 550 22.15 -45.89 16.44
C ASN A 550 21.08 -44.82 16.44
N ARG A 551 21.48 -43.61 16.82
CA ARG A 551 20.52 -42.46 16.98
C ARG A 551 19.81 -42.15 15.66
N PHE A 552 20.50 -42.28 14.51
CA PHE A 552 19.89 -41.98 13.20
C PHE A 552 18.92 -43.08 12.79
N ALA A 553 19.29 -44.37 13.05
CA ALA A 553 18.38 -45.46 12.80
C ALA A 553 17.12 -45.37 13.66
N TYR A 554 17.26 -45.01 14.94
CA TYR A 554 16.11 -44.77 15.79
C TYR A 554 15.27 -43.58 15.32
N PHE A 555 15.90 -42.48 14.89
CA PHE A 555 15.16 -41.38 14.32
C PHE A 555 14.41 -41.78 13.05
N SER A 556 15.06 -42.52 12.14
CA SER A 556 14.40 -43.02 10.93
C SER A 556 13.23 -43.97 11.24
N LEU A 557 13.40 -44.87 12.22
CA LEU A 557 12.28 -45.71 12.71
C LEU A 557 11.13 -44.87 13.28
N GLY A 558 11.45 -43.85 14.05
CA GLY A 558 10.46 -42.92 14.53
C GLY A 558 9.67 -42.24 13.38
N ASN A 559 10.36 -41.81 12.34
CA ASN A 559 9.72 -41.25 11.15
C ASN A 559 8.87 -42.30 10.41
N MET A 560 9.33 -43.55 10.28
CA MET A 560 8.54 -44.63 9.65
C MET A 560 7.20 -44.81 10.35
N TYR A 561 7.18 -44.83 11.69
CA TYR A 561 5.94 -44.95 12.46
C TYR A 561 5.09 -43.66 12.44
N LYS A 562 5.72 -42.48 12.37
CA LYS A 562 5.02 -41.20 12.25
C LYS A 562 4.25 -41.12 10.92
N PHE A 563 4.90 -41.54 9.80
CA PHE A 563 4.35 -41.34 8.46
C PHE A 563 3.69 -42.60 7.88
N GLY A 564 3.77 -43.74 8.56
CA GLY A 564 3.22 -44.97 8.07
C GLY A 564 4.05 -45.61 6.93
N SER A 565 5.36 -45.30 6.88
CA SER A 565 6.23 -45.82 5.80
C SER A 565 6.56 -47.29 6.04
N GLY A 566 5.83 -48.19 5.37
CA GLY A 566 5.96 -49.64 5.52
C GLY A 566 5.48 -50.22 6.84
N VAL A 567 4.84 -49.41 7.68
CA VAL A 567 4.19 -49.75 8.95
C VAL A 567 2.90 -48.95 9.08
N GLU A 568 1.99 -49.34 9.95
CA GLU A 568 0.84 -48.50 10.30
C GLU A 568 1.32 -47.26 11.11
N VAL A 569 0.64 -46.14 10.93
CA VAL A 569 0.93 -44.93 11.68
C VAL A 569 0.73 -45.19 13.18
N ASP A 570 1.77 -45.00 13.96
CA ASP A 570 1.74 -45.12 15.42
C ASP A 570 2.61 -44.05 16.06
N MET A 571 1.97 -42.96 16.46
CA MET A 571 2.65 -41.82 17.06
C MET A 571 3.31 -42.15 18.41
N THR A 572 2.76 -43.15 19.17
CA THR A 572 3.33 -43.62 20.43
C THR A 572 4.66 -44.32 20.17
N MET A 573 4.70 -45.19 19.17
CA MET A 573 5.94 -45.82 18.75
C MET A 573 6.94 -44.81 18.19
N ALA A 574 6.46 -43.85 17.39
CA ALA A 574 7.32 -42.77 16.87
C ALA A 574 8.02 -42.00 17.99
N VAL A 575 7.26 -41.55 19.00
CA VAL A 575 7.79 -40.86 20.18
C VAL A 575 8.79 -41.72 20.92
N SER A 576 8.49 -43.03 21.17
CA SER A 576 9.44 -43.91 21.82
C SER A 576 10.78 -44.05 21.08
N TYR A 577 10.73 -44.08 19.74
CA TYR A 577 11.97 -44.14 18.95
C TYR A 577 12.71 -42.78 18.95
N TYR A 578 12.04 -41.66 18.95
CA TYR A 578 12.69 -40.35 19.10
C TYR A 578 13.37 -40.21 20.47
N GLU A 579 12.72 -40.69 21.54
CA GLU A 579 13.34 -40.72 22.88
C GLU A 579 14.57 -41.64 22.91
N LYS A 580 14.52 -42.82 22.25
CA LYS A 580 15.67 -43.69 22.10
C LYS A 580 16.80 -43.02 21.31
N ALA A 581 16.48 -42.26 20.27
CA ALA A 581 17.44 -41.50 19.51
C ALA A 581 18.14 -40.45 20.37
N LEU A 582 17.44 -39.75 21.26
CA LEU A 582 18.01 -38.80 22.19
C LEU A 582 18.81 -39.46 23.35
N ALA A 583 18.46 -40.70 23.72
CA ALA A 583 19.20 -41.46 24.74
C ALA A 583 20.58 -41.91 24.24
N CYS A 584 20.76 -41.99 22.90
CA CYS A 584 22.06 -42.30 22.31
C CYS A 584 23.06 -41.17 22.54
N LYS A 585 24.36 -41.52 22.52
CA LYS A 585 25.43 -40.55 22.68
C LYS A 585 25.46 -39.54 21.52
N GLY A 586 25.43 -38.25 21.84
CA GLY A 586 25.53 -37.12 20.92
C GLY A 586 24.15 -36.44 20.68
N ASP A 587 24.23 -35.21 20.20
CA ASP A 587 23.02 -34.39 20.00
C ASP A 587 22.21 -34.86 18.77
N MET A 588 20.89 -34.82 18.89
CA MET A 588 19.96 -35.14 17.81
C MET A 588 18.84 -34.10 17.74
N PRO A 589 19.13 -32.89 17.22
CA PRO A 589 18.17 -31.77 17.21
C PRO A 589 16.90 -32.11 16.43
N PHE A 590 16.96 -32.96 15.41
CA PHE A 590 15.80 -33.43 14.66
C PHE A 590 14.83 -34.24 15.53
N ALA A 591 15.35 -35.13 16.38
CA ALA A 591 14.53 -35.89 17.32
C ALA A 591 13.94 -34.96 18.40
N SER A 592 14.73 -34.02 18.88
CA SER A 592 14.25 -32.99 19.82
C SER A 592 13.13 -32.19 19.20
N TYR A 593 13.26 -31.76 17.96
CA TYR A 593 12.22 -31.01 17.25
C TYR A 593 10.94 -31.86 17.09
N ALA A 594 11.07 -33.12 16.67
CA ALA A 594 9.93 -34.04 16.52
C ALA A 594 9.20 -34.29 17.84
N LEU A 595 9.94 -34.41 18.96
CA LEU A 595 9.34 -34.53 20.29
C LEU A 595 8.66 -33.23 20.74
N GLY A 596 9.28 -32.09 20.42
CA GLY A 596 8.63 -30.78 20.63
C GLY A 596 7.25 -30.70 19.97
N GLN A 597 7.14 -31.13 18.71
CA GLN A 597 5.87 -31.23 17.99
C GLN A 597 4.90 -32.23 18.64
N ALA A 598 5.39 -33.39 19.01
CA ALA A 598 4.55 -34.43 19.61
C ALA A 598 3.93 -33.95 20.95
N TYR A 599 4.72 -33.29 21.82
CA TYR A 599 4.21 -32.73 23.07
C TYR A 599 3.32 -31.52 22.86
N GLU A 600 3.57 -30.68 21.87
CA GLU A 600 2.72 -29.54 21.53
C GLU A 600 1.33 -29.98 21.07
N LEU A 601 1.27 -30.96 20.16
CA LEU A 601 0.03 -31.42 19.53
C LEU A 601 -0.65 -32.56 20.30
N GLY A 602 -0.02 -33.10 21.34
CA GLY A 602 -0.53 -34.27 22.06
C GLY A 602 -0.53 -35.53 21.20
N GLN A 603 0.37 -35.66 20.24
CA GLN A 603 0.43 -36.83 19.32
C GLN A 603 1.32 -37.94 19.90
N GLY A 604 0.76 -39.08 20.16
CA GLY A 604 1.45 -40.20 20.79
C GLY A 604 1.84 -40.02 22.28
N VAL A 605 1.71 -38.82 22.78
CA VAL A 605 1.89 -38.42 24.18
C VAL A 605 0.80 -37.43 24.60
N LYS A 606 0.61 -37.24 25.90
CA LYS A 606 -0.25 -36.18 26.39
C LYS A 606 0.39 -34.81 26.06
N ALA A 607 -0.40 -33.89 25.56
CA ALA A 607 0.05 -32.52 25.32
C ALA A 607 0.66 -31.91 26.60
N ASP A 608 1.84 -31.31 26.44
CA ASP A 608 2.64 -30.71 27.52
C ASP A 608 3.48 -29.58 26.97
N GLU A 609 3.01 -28.35 27.12
CA GLU A 609 3.63 -27.14 26.58
C GLU A 609 5.05 -26.93 27.12
N GLN A 610 5.27 -27.22 28.40
CA GLN A 610 6.61 -27.04 29.01
C GLN A 610 7.64 -28.00 28.38
N LYS A 611 7.26 -29.26 28.17
CA LYS A 611 8.12 -30.23 27.49
C LYS A 611 8.31 -29.88 26.02
N ALA A 612 7.28 -29.41 25.35
CA ALA A 612 7.37 -28.95 23.97
C ALA A 612 8.42 -27.84 23.86
N VAL A 613 8.32 -26.79 24.67
CA VAL A 613 9.29 -25.68 24.71
C VAL A 613 10.70 -26.19 25.04
N GLN A 614 10.84 -27.09 26.02
CA GLN A 614 12.15 -27.69 26.36
C GLN A 614 12.78 -28.39 25.16
N HIS A 615 12.04 -29.24 24.48
CA HIS A 615 12.53 -29.96 23.31
C HIS A 615 12.83 -29.05 22.11
N TYR A 616 11.99 -28.03 21.89
CA TYR A 616 12.27 -27.04 20.85
C TYR A 616 13.52 -26.21 21.17
N THR A 617 13.76 -25.84 22.44
CA THR A 617 14.98 -25.13 22.83
C THR A 617 16.22 -25.99 22.60
N GLN A 618 16.16 -27.30 22.91
CA GLN A 618 17.22 -28.25 22.63
C GLN A 618 17.48 -28.35 21.11
N ALA A 619 16.40 -28.44 20.33
CA ALA A 619 16.49 -28.48 18.88
C ALA A 619 17.12 -27.21 18.32
N LEU A 620 16.69 -26.03 18.76
CA LEU A 620 17.22 -24.75 18.33
C LEU A 620 18.73 -24.65 18.62
N THR A 621 19.15 -25.04 19.81
CA THR A 621 20.58 -25.04 20.21
C THR A 621 21.37 -25.97 19.30
N GLY A 622 20.87 -27.20 19.08
CA GLY A 622 21.54 -28.19 18.23
C GLY A 622 21.61 -27.75 16.75
N PHE A 623 20.52 -27.21 16.21
CA PHE A 623 20.53 -26.67 14.83
C PHE A 623 21.47 -25.49 14.70
N THR A 624 21.52 -24.57 15.68
CA THR A 624 22.47 -23.46 15.66
C THR A 624 23.92 -23.97 15.64
N ALA A 625 24.25 -24.99 16.45
CA ALA A 625 25.57 -25.57 16.46
C ALA A 625 25.93 -26.26 15.13
N ILE A 626 24.97 -26.88 14.46
CA ILE A 626 25.18 -27.47 13.14
C ILE A 626 25.40 -26.36 12.12
N TYR A 627 24.55 -25.34 12.12
CA TYR A 627 24.63 -24.20 11.22
C TYR A 627 25.97 -23.48 11.28
N GLU A 628 26.48 -23.22 12.49
CA GLU A 628 27.79 -22.59 12.67
C GLU A 628 28.95 -23.35 12.04
N LYS A 629 28.79 -24.66 11.84
CA LYS A 629 29.79 -25.53 11.20
C LYS A 629 29.63 -25.66 9.70
N SER A 630 28.39 -25.85 9.24
CA SER A 630 28.11 -26.26 7.86
C SER A 630 27.43 -25.23 6.98
N HIS A 631 26.77 -24.21 7.55
CA HIS A 631 25.94 -23.23 6.80
C HIS A 631 24.96 -23.88 5.81
N GLU A 632 24.42 -25.04 6.20
CA GLU A 632 23.57 -25.82 5.31
C GLU A 632 22.19 -25.20 5.13
N ASP A 633 21.72 -25.17 3.88
CA ASP A 633 20.46 -24.53 3.50
C ASP A 633 19.25 -25.09 4.24
N SER A 634 19.24 -26.43 4.49
CA SER A 634 18.15 -27.09 5.21
C SER A 634 18.11 -26.68 6.69
N ILE A 635 19.27 -26.42 7.28
CA ILE A 635 19.40 -25.96 8.67
C ILE A 635 19.06 -24.49 8.76
N SER A 636 19.52 -23.66 7.83
CA SER A 636 19.12 -22.24 7.73
C SER A 636 17.59 -22.13 7.62
N TYR A 637 16.95 -22.90 6.77
CA TYR A 637 15.50 -22.95 6.66
C TYR A 637 14.83 -23.30 8.00
N ARG A 638 15.32 -24.33 8.70
CA ARG A 638 14.75 -24.72 10.01
C ARG A 638 14.91 -23.64 11.06
N LEU A 639 16.10 -23.07 11.18
CA LEU A 639 16.35 -21.97 12.09
C LEU A 639 15.41 -20.80 11.76
N GLY A 640 15.29 -20.44 10.49
CA GLY A 640 14.38 -19.41 10.02
C GLY A 640 12.94 -19.69 10.42
N THR A 641 12.46 -20.90 10.24
CA THR A 641 11.08 -21.28 10.62
C THR A 641 10.88 -21.34 12.13
N MET A 642 11.89 -21.77 12.90
CA MET A 642 11.81 -21.79 14.37
C MET A 642 11.72 -20.37 14.93
N TYR A 643 12.54 -19.43 14.44
CA TYR A 643 12.46 -18.02 14.82
C TYR A 643 11.15 -17.37 14.37
N LEU A 644 10.63 -17.73 13.17
CA LEU A 644 9.37 -17.22 12.65
C LEU A 644 8.17 -17.62 13.52
N LYS A 645 8.17 -18.88 14.01
CA LYS A 645 7.06 -19.45 14.78
C LYS A 645 7.27 -19.41 16.31
N GLY A 646 8.39 -18.88 16.77
CA GLY A 646 8.69 -18.85 18.19
C GLY A 646 8.94 -20.22 18.81
N LYS A 647 9.47 -21.20 18.06
CA LYS A 647 9.69 -22.56 18.53
C LYS A 647 11.00 -22.67 19.32
N GLY A 648 10.90 -22.80 20.63
CA GLY A 648 12.05 -22.83 21.56
C GLY A 648 12.72 -21.47 21.78
N THR A 649 12.11 -20.43 21.34
CA THR A 649 12.53 -19.03 21.50
C THR A 649 11.29 -18.13 21.35
N ASP A 650 11.41 -16.84 21.67
CA ASP A 650 10.43 -15.84 21.26
C ASP A 650 10.46 -15.66 19.73
N VAL A 651 9.34 -15.18 19.16
CA VAL A 651 9.28 -14.83 17.74
C VAL A 651 10.29 -13.72 17.43
N ASP A 652 11.20 -13.98 16.51
CA ASP A 652 12.24 -13.04 16.06
C ASP A 652 12.22 -12.96 14.52
N LEU A 653 11.44 -12.04 14.01
CA LEU A 653 11.27 -11.87 12.55
C LEU A 653 12.58 -11.49 11.85
N ALA A 654 13.48 -10.78 12.51
CA ALA A 654 14.75 -10.37 11.92
C ALA A 654 15.69 -11.56 11.72
N LYS A 655 15.78 -12.45 12.72
CA LYS A 655 16.56 -13.69 12.59
C LYS A 655 15.87 -14.66 11.61
N ALA A 656 14.54 -14.75 11.68
CA ALA A 656 13.77 -15.56 10.72
C ALA A 656 14.08 -15.14 9.28
N GLU A 657 13.98 -13.84 9.00
CA GLU A 657 14.27 -13.27 7.68
C GLU A 657 15.71 -13.58 7.23
N LYS A 658 16.70 -13.36 8.13
CA LYS A 658 18.10 -13.63 7.81
C LYS A 658 18.33 -15.08 7.37
N TYR A 659 17.86 -16.04 8.17
CA TYR A 659 18.07 -17.46 7.87
C TYR A 659 17.24 -17.95 6.68
N LEU A 660 16.00 -17.47 6.52
CA LEU A 660 15.16 -17.78 5.36
C LEU A 660 15.73 -17.19 4.08
N LEU A 661 16.29 -15.99 4.11
CA LEU A 661 16.92 -15.36 2.95
C LEU A 661 18.13 -16.16 2.50
N GLU A 662 19.03 -16.52 3.40
CA GLU A 662 20.22 -17.33 3.10
C GLU A 662 19.83 -18.66 2.45
N SER A 663 18.83 -19.35 3.00
CA SER A 663 18.34 -20.61 2.44
C SER A 663 17.63 -20.42 1.09
N ALA A 664 16.87 -19.33 0.93
CA ALA A 664 16.17 -18.99 -0.30
C ALA A 664 17.14 -18.64 -1.45
N ASP A 665 18.21 -17.90 -1.15
CA ASP A 665 19.25 -17.53 -2.11
C ASP A 665 20.02 -18.77 -2.61
N ASN A 666 20.24 -19.76 -1.73
CA ASN A 666 20.81 -21.05 -2.11
C ASN A 666 19.80 -21.94 -2.87
N GLY A 667 18.58 -21.46 -3.07
CA GLY A 667 17.62 -22.10 -3.93
C GLY A 667 16.65 -23.03 -3.24
N ASN A 668 16.56 -23.04 -1.91
CA ASN A 668 15.57 -23.81 -1.18
C ASN A 668 14.16 -23.25 -1.45
N ASN A 669 13.30 -24.04 -2.13
CA ASN A 669 11.96 -23.59 -2.52
C ASN A 669 11.01 -23.37 -1.35
N GLN A 670 11.20 -24.09 -0.23
CA GLN A 670 10.41 -23.87 0.99
C GLN A 670 10.80 -22.56 1.70
N ALA A 671 12.11 -22.28 1.73
CA ALA A 671 12.58 -21.00 2.26
C ALA A 671 12.07 -19.82 1.42
N GLN A 672 12.09 -19.98 0.08
CA GLN A 672 11.51 -18.98 -0.84
C GLN A 672 10.02 -18.77 -0.56
N TYR A 673 9.26 -19.84 -0.34
CA TYR A 673 7.84 -19.75 0.03
C TYR A 673 7.63 -19.07 1.37
N GLN A 674 8.32 -19.47 2.44
CA GLN A 674 8.14 -18.84 3.76
C GLN A 674 8.59 -17.38 3.78
N LEU A 675 9.68 -17.07 3.08
CA LEU A 675 10.14 -15.69 2.94
C LEU A 675 9.14 -14.86 2.11
N GLY A 676 8.58 -15.43 1.06
CA GLY A 676 7.50 -14.81 0.27
C GLY A 676 6.28 -14.48 1.14
N LYS A 677 5.85 -15.39 2.02
CA LYS A 677 4.79 -15.12 2.99
C LYS A 677 5.15 -13.98 3.96
N LEU A 678 6.39 -13.97 4.44
CA LEU A 678 6.86 -12.91 5.33
C LEU A 678 6.88 -11.55 4.61
N ARG A 679 7.31 -11.50 3.34
CA ARG A 679 7.26 -10.29 2.51
C ARG A 679 5.83 -9.81 2.27
N LEU A 680 4.92 -10.74 2.00
CA LEU A 680 3.51 -10.42 1.81
C LEU A 680 2.89 -9.82 3.09
N ALA A 681 3.21 -10.39 4.26
CA ALA A 681 2.78 -9.83 5.55
C ALA A 681 3.38 -8.45 5.87
N GLN A 682 4.48 -8.09 5.20
CA GLN A 682 5.13 -6.78 5.28
C GLN A 682 4.66 -5.81 4.19
N ASP A 683 3.63 -6.17 3.41
CA ASP A 683 3.11 -5.40 2.25
C ASP A 683 4.15 -5.21 1.12
N ARG A 684 5.13 -6.12 1.03
CA ARG A 684 6.19 -6.14 0.00
C ARG A 684 5.80 -7.11 -1.11
N ILE A 685 4.70 -6.79 -1.81
CA ILE A 685 4.03 -7.69 -2.76
C ILE A 685 4.94 -8.09 -3.93
N ASP A 686 5.72 -7.15 -4.49
CA ASP A 686 6.63 -7.43 -5.63
C ASP A 686 7.72 -8.45 -5.25
N GLU A 687 8.29 -8.34 -4.07
CA GLU A 687 9.31 -9.28 -3.61
C GLU A 687 8.71 -10.65 -3.28
N ALA A 688 7.52 -10.66 -2.68
CA ALA A 688 6.79 -11.89 -2.42
C ALA A 688 6.47 -12.62 -3.73
N GLU A 689 5.98 -11.92 -4.74
CA GLU A 689 5.71 -12.46 -6.10
C GLU A 689 6.94 -13.13 -6.68
N GLN A 690 8.09 -12.45 -6.69
CA GLN A 690 9.35 -12.98 -7.20
C GLN A 690 9.79 -14.27 -6.49
N LEU A 691 9.67 -14.29 -5.16
CA LEU A 691 10.01 -15.47 -4.35
C LEU A 691 9.06 -16.64 -4.61
N PHE A 692 7.75 -16.36 -4.70
CA PHE A 692 6.78 -17.39 -5.01
C PHE A 692 6.95 -17.94 -6.44
N ILE A 693 7.31 -17.12 -7.43
CA ILE A 693 7.61 -17.57 -8.80
C ILE A 693 8.76 -18.57 -8.74
N LYS A 694 9.90 -18.20 -8.15
CA LYS A 694 11.07 -19.09 -8.03
C LYS A 694 10.74 -20.39 -7.29
N SER A 695 9.92 -20.31 -6.26
CA SER A 695 9.50 -21.46 -5.48
C SER A 695 8.54 -22.38 -6.27
N ALA A 696 7.57 -21.81 -7.00
CA ALA A 696 6.62 -22.53 -7.82
C ALA A 696 7.27 -23.23 -9.04
N GLU A 697 8.28 -22.59 -9.66
CA GLU A 697 9.09 -23.17 -10.73
C GLU A 697 9.82 -24.45 -10.27
N LYS A 698 10.17 -24.50 -8.97
CA LYS A 698 10.77 -25.68 -8.32
C LYS A 698 9.73 -26.66 -7.76
N GLY A 699 8.47 -26.52 -8.16
CA GLY A 699 7.40 -27.44 -7.84
C GLY A 699 6.70 -27.20 -6.49
N ASN A 700 6.93 -26.08 -5.84
CA ASN A 700 6.16 -25.77 -4.62
C ASN A 700 4.73 -25.32 -5.00
N VAL A 701 3.77 -26.20 -4.77
CA VAL A 701 2.37 -25.98 -5.13
C VAL A 701 1.71 -24.87 -4.32
N TYR A 702 2.12 -24.66 -3.06
CA TYR A 702 1.57 -23.60 -2.21
C TYR A 702 2.02 -22.20 -2.67
N SER A 703 3.22 -22.12 -3.28
CA SER A 703 3.66 -20.88 -3.94
C SER A 703 2.81 -20.57 -5.16
N ALA A 704 2.42 -21.58 -5.93
CA ALA A 704 1.48 -21.41 -7.03
C ALA A 704 0.12 -20.91 -6.53
N PHE A 705 -0.41 -21.48 -5.43
CA PHE A 705 -1.64 -20.98 -4.82
C PHE A 705 -1.52 -19.50 -4.37
N SER A 706 -0.42 -19.14 -3.73
CA SER A 706 -0.15 -17.78 -3.29
C SER A 706 -0.08 -16.80 -4.46
N LEU A 707 0.58 -17.18 -5.57
CA LEU A 707 0.62 -16.41 -6.81
C LEU A 707 -0.78 -16.24 -7.42
N GLY A 708 -1.56 -17.32 -7.48
CA GLY A 708 -2.94 -17.24 -7.95
C GLY A 708 -3.75 -16.18 -7.20
N ARG A 709 -3.58 -16.12 -5.87
CA ARG A 709 -4.24 -15.11 -5.05
C ARG A 709 -3.70 -13.69 -5.27
N ILE A 710 -2.39 -13.53 -5.36
CA ILE A 710 -1.78 -12.21 -5.64
C ILE A 710 -2.33 -11.65 -6.95
N TYR A 711 -2.42 -12.46 -7.99
CA TYR A 711 -2.96 -12.03 -9.28
C TYR A 711 -4.49 -11.82 -9.30
N MET A 712 -5.19 -12.18 -8.21
CA MET A 712 -6.60 -11.83 -8.02
C MET A 712 -6.80 -10.49 -7.28
N THR A 713 -5.75 -9.90 -6.70
CA THR A 713 -5.83 -8.60 -6.01
C THR A 713 -5.94 -7.44 -7.01
N GLU A 714 -6.53 -6.32 -6.58
CA GLU A 714 -6.67 -5.13 -7.46
C GLU A 714 -5.34 -4.58 -7.94
N GLU A 715 -4.29 -4.61 -7.09
CA GLU A 715 -2.97 -4.07 -7.40
C GLU A 715 -2.22 -4.86 -8.49
N LYS A 716 -2.44 -6.19 -8.54
CA LYS A 716 -1.69 -7.11 -9.42
C LYS A 716 -2.59 -7.89 -10.36
N ARG A 717 -3.81 -7.43 -10.58
CA ARG A 717 -4.83 -8.19 -11.29
C ARG A 717 -4.38 -8.69 -12.66
N ASP A 718 -4.26 -10.00 -12.78
CA ASP A 718 -3.97 -10.71 -14.03
C ASP A 718 -4.72 -12.06 -13.99
N ASP A 719 -5.94 -12.04 -14.45
CA ASP A 719 -6.85 -13.19 -14.36
C ASP A 719 -6.28 -14.43 -15.08
N SER A 720 -5.51 -14.25 -16.16
CA SER A 720 -4.87 -15.38 -16.88
C SER A 720 -3.78 -16.05 -16.05
N LYS A 721 -2.94 -15.27 -15.39
CA LYS A 721 -1.92 -15.83 -14.50
C LYS A 721 -2.55 -16.44 -13.24
N ALA A 722 -3.56 -15.78 -12.67
CA ALA A 722 -4.31 -16.31 -11.53
C ALA A 722 -4.84 -17.70 -11.85
N GLU A 723 -5.51 -17.87 -13.00
CA GLU A 723 -6.03 -19.13 -13.48
C GLU A 723 -4.93 -20.19 -13.68
N GLN A 724 -3.83 -19.79 -14.34
CA GLN A 724 -2.69 -20.67 -14.58
C GLN A 724 -2.13 -21.25 -13.27
N PHE A 725 -1.85 -20.38 -12.30
CA PHE A 725 -1.23 -20.81 -11.05
C PHE A 725 -2.20 -21.57 -10.14
N LEU A 726 -3.48 -21.23 -10.10
CA LEU A 726 -4.49 -22.03 -9.37
C LEU A 726 -4.65 -23.42 -9.99
N LYS A 727 -4.62 -23.54 -11.30
CA LYS A 727 -4.62 -24.85 -11.98
C LYS A 727 -3.34 -25.63 -11.70
N GLN A 728 -2.18 -24.98 -11.63
CA GLN A 728 -0.93 -25.60 -11.24
C GLN A 728 -1.01 -26.14 -9.81
N TYR A 729 -1.57 -25.39 -8.87
CA TYR A 729 -1.84 -25.88 -7.52
C TYR A 729 -2.72 -27.11 -7.51
N LEU A 730 -3.86 -27.09 -8.22
CA LEU A 730 -4.80 -28.21 -8.29
C LEU A 730 -4.20 -29.46 -8.95
N ALA A 731 -3.29 -29.29 -9.91
CA ALA A 731 -2.62 -30.42 -10.56
C ALA A 731 -1.56 -31.08 -9.66
N GLY A 732 -0.95 -30.31 -8.77
CA GLY A 732 0.15 -30.78 -7.93
C GLY A 732 -0.23 -31.08 -6.47
N SER A 733 -1.47 -30.79 -6.04
CA SER A 733 -1.94 -31.00 -4.68
C SER A 733 -3.19 -31.88 -4.62
N ASP A 734 -3.37 -32.57 -3.49
CA ASP A 734 -4.60 -33.35 -3.20
C ASP A 734 -5.83 -32.46 -2.98
N ASP A 735 -5.63 -31.16 -2.75
CA ASP A 735 -6.66 -30.16 -2.41
C ASP A 735 -7.81 -30.73 -1.51
N LYS A 736 -7.42 -31.41 -0.44
CA LYS A 736 -8.35 -32.14 0.44
C LYS A 736 -9.45 -31.26 1.02
N LEU A 737 -9.18 -29.97 1.20
CA LEU A 737 -10.11 -28.99 1.75
C LEU A 737 -10.86 -28.21 0.67
N GLY A 738 -10.59 -28.46 -0.60
CA GLY A 738 -11.24 -27.78 -1.73
C GLY A 738 -10.90 -26.30 -1.84
N ILE A 739 -9.75 -25.85 -1.31
CA ILE A 739 -9.38 -24.42 -1.30
C ILE A 739 -8.97 -23.91 -2.68
N GLY A 740 -8.29 -24.75 -3.47
CA GLY A 740 -7.92 -24.40 -4.84
C GLY A 740 -9.12 -24.32 -5.77
N GLU A 741 -10.05 -25.28 -5.65
CA GLU A 741 -11.33 -25.24 -6.38
C GLU A 741 -12.17 -24.04 -5.97
N TYR A 742 -12.20 -23.69 -4.69
CA TYR A 742 -12.87 -22.49 -4.21
C TYR A 742 -12.27 -21.20 -4.79
N ALA A 743 -10.94 -21.06 -4.74
CA ALA A 743 -10.24 -19.89 -5.27
C ALA A 743 -10.45 -19.74 -6.79
N LEU A 744 -10.33 -20.84 -7.55
CA LEU A 744 -10.57 -20.84 -8.99
C LEU A 744 -12.04 -20.55 -9.31
N GLY A 745 -12.98 -21.10 -8.52
CA GLY A 745 -14.40 -20.79 -8.63
C GLY A 745 -14.69 -19.30 -8.41
N LYS A 746 -14.04 -18.67 -7.43
CA LYS A 746 -14.15 -17.20 -7.23
C LYS A 746 -13.60 -16.42 -8.40
N LEU A 747 -12.48 -16.82 -8.97
CA LEU A 747 -11.93 -16.19 -10.16
C LEU A 747 -12.92 -16.23 -11.33
N TYR A 748 -13.48 -17.41 -11.62
CA TYR A 748 -14.46 -17.58 -12.68
C TYR A 748 -15.74 -16.81 -12.41
N LEU A 749 -16.20 -16.73 -11.17
CA LEU A 749 -17.36 -15.92 -10.81
C LEU A 749 -17.10 -14.43 -11.05
N SER A 750 -15.87 -13.94 -10.80
CA SER A 750 -15.50 -12.55 -11.09
C SER A 750 -15.40 -12.23 -12.59
N GLN A 751 -15.36 -13.25 -13.44
CA GLN A 751 -15.34 -13.18 -14.90
C GLN A 751 -16.71 -13.45 -15.52
N ASP A 752 -17.78 -13.52 -14.71
CA ASP A 752 -19.14 -13.90 -15.09
C ASP A 752 -19.28 -15.32 -15.68
N HIS A 753 -18.28 -16.18 -15.47
CA HIS A 753 -18.30 -17.62 -15.83
C HIS A 753 -19.00 -18.42 -14.73
N THR A 754 -20.29 -18.14 -14.53
CA THR A 754 -21.06 -18.67 -13.39
C THR A 754 -21.26 -20.19 -13.45
N ASP A 755 -21.32 -20.79 -14.64
CA ASP A 755 -21.49 -22.26 -14.77
C ASP A 755 -20.25 -23.03 -14.33
N GLU A 756 -19.06 -22.56 -14.75
CA GLU A 756 -17.78 -23.16 -14.37
C GLU A 756 -17.50 -22.95 -12.88
N ALA A 757 -17.81 -21.75 -12.36
CA ALA A 757 -17.70 -21.44 -10.94
C ALA A 757 -18.58 -22.36 -10.08
N GLU A 758 -19.84 -22.55 -10.49
CA GLU A 758 -20.79 -23.45 -9.82
C GLU A 758 -20.21 -24.88 -9.71
N GLN A 759 -19.66 -25.40 -10.79
CA GLN A 759 -19.08 -26.78 -10.79
C GLN A 759 -17.88 -26.90 -9.83
N LEU A 760 -17.03 -25.89 -9.77
CA LEU A 760 -15.90 -25.85 -8.87
C LEU A 760 -16.33 -25.73 -7.41
N PHE A 761 -17.28 -24.86 -7.12
CA PHE A 761 -17.82 -24.73 -5.77
C PHE A 761 -18.53 -26.01 -5.30
N ILE A 762 -19.24 -26.75 -6.19
CA ILE A 762 -19.84 -28.05 -5.85
C ILE A 762 -18.73 -29.02 -5.42
N LYS A 763 -17.67 -29.19 -6.23
CA LYS A 763 -16.54 -30.07 -5.88
C LYS A 763 -15.89 -29.69 -4.55
N SER A 764 -15.67 -28.41 -4.36
CA SER A 764 -15.10 -27.88 -3.14
C SER A 764 -16.02 -28.09 -1.91
N ALA A 765 -17.32 -27.88 -2.05
CA ALA A 765 -18.31 -28.10 -0.98
C ALA A 765 -18.47 -29.60 -0.64
N GLU A 766 -18.32 -30.51 -1.61
CA GLU A 766 -18.29 -31.97 -1.39
C GLU A 766 -17.08 -32.39 -0.56
N LYS A 767 -15.95 -31.65 -0.67
CA LYS A 767 -14.77 -31.85 0.18
C LYS A 767 -14.91 -31.20 1.57
N GLY A 768 -16.04 -30.59 1.85
CA GLY A 768 -16.34 -29.99 3.15
C GLY A 768 -16.01 -28.49 3.26
N ASN A 769 -15.66 -27.83 2.16
CA ASN A 769 -15.42 -26.38 2.19
C ASN A 769 -16.75 -25.63 2.39
N ALA A 770 -16.96 -25.13 3.58
CA ALA A 770 -18.19 -24.43 3.95
C ALA A 770 -18.42 -23.14 3.11
N TYR A 771 -17.37 -22.41 2.77
CA TYR A 771 -17.50 -21.17 1.99
C TYR A 771 -17.89 -21.39 0.53
N SER A 772 -17.53 -22.56 -0.02
CA SER A 772 -18.06 -22.97 -1.33
C SER A 772 -19.57 -23.23 -1.25
N ALA A 773 -20.04 -23.82 -0.15
CA ALA A 773 -21.47 -23.96 0.09
C ALA A 773 -22.15 -22.58 0.23
N PHE A 774 -21.54 -21.63 0.93
CA PHE A 774 -22.06 -20.26 0.99
C PHE A 774 -22.13 -19.59 -0.39
N SER A 775 -21.06 -19.72 -1.21
CA SER A 775 -21.02 -19.18 -2.57
C SER A 775 -22.12 -19.79 -3.46
N LEU A 776 -22.34 -21.11 -3.37
CA LEU A 776 -23.43 -21.79 -4.07
C LEU A 776 -24.79 -21.28 -3.61
N GLY A 777 -24.98 -21.13 -2.29
CA GLY A 777 -26.22 -20.56 -1.75
C GLY A 777 -26.53 -19.18 -2.35
N ARG A 778 -25.50 -18.33 -2.50
CA ARG A 778 -25.63 -17.02 -3.15
C ARG A 778 -25.93 -17.12 -4.64
N ILE A 779 -25.23 -18.00 -5.38
CA ILE A 779 -25.46 -18.22 -6.82
C ILE A 779 -26.92 -18.62 -7.05
N TYR A 780 -27.45 -19.58 -6.26
CA TYR A 780 -28.83 -19.99 -6.41
C TYR A 780 -29.89 -18.98 -5.90
N MET A 781 -29.45 -17.87 -5.32
CA MET A 781 -30.31 -16.72 -5.02
C MET A 781 -30.32 -15.67 -6.12
N THR A 782 -29.47 -15.74 -7.14
CA THR A 782 -29.47 -14.81 -8.28
C THR A 782 -30.64 -15.09 -9.21
N GLU A 783 -31.08 -14.07 -9.98
CA GLU A 783 -32.19 -14.23 -10.93
C GLU A 783 -31.91 -15.28 -12.01
N GLU A 784 -30.66 -15.35 -12.47
CA GLU A 784 -30.24 -16.24 -13.57
C GLU A 784 -30.24 -17.72 -13.19
N LYS A 785 -29.91 -18.04 -11.93
CA LYS A 785 -29.75 -19.41 -11.42
C LYS A 785 -30.73 -19.75 -10.30
N ARG A 786 -31.80 -18.99 -10.15
CA ARG A 786 -32.70 -19.08 -8.99
C ARG A 786 -33.22 -20.49 -8.73
N ASP A 787 -32.79 -21.07 -7.63
CA ASP A 787 -33.27 -22.31 -7.06
C ASP A 787 -33.31 -22.21 -5.54
N ASP A 788 -34.41 -21.73 -5.00
CA ASP A 788 -34.56 -21.45 -3.57
C ASP A 788 -34.33 -22.70 -2.71
N SER A 789 -34.62 -23.91 -3.21
CA SER A 789 -34.40 -25.15 -2.48
C SER A 789 -32.91 -25.50 -2.35
N LYS A 790 -32.15 -25.35 -3.45
CA LYS A 790 -30.69 -25.51 -3.41
C LYS A 790 -30.03 -24.42 -2.59
N ALA A 791 -30.48 -23.17 -2.74
CA ALA A 791 -29.98 -22.06 -1.94
C ALA A 791 -30.13 -22.35 -0.44
N GLU A 792 -31.32 -22.79 0.00
CA GLU A 792 -31.57 -23.16 1.39
C GLU A 792 -30.70 -24.33 1.84
N GLN A 793 -30.53 -25.36 0.99
CA GLN A 793 -29.69 -26.51 1.28
C GLN A 793 -28.23 -26.11 1.52
N PHE A 794 -27.64 -25.35 0.62
CA PHE A 794 -26.25 -24.98 0.70
C PHE A 794 -25.96 -23.96 1.81
N LEU A 795 -26.86 -23.01 2.07
CA LEU A 795 -26.71 -22.09 3.20
C LEU A 795 -26.81 -22.84 4.54
N LYS A 796 -27.65 -23.84 4.66
CA LYS A 796 -27.68 -24.71 5.83
C LYS A 796 -26.44 -25.57 5.95
N GLN A 797 -25.88 -26.05 4.84
CA GLN A 797 -24.59 -26.75 4.83
C GLN A 797 -23.46 -25.84 5.34
N TYR A 798 -23.42 -24.58 4.91
CA TYR A 798 -22.48 -23.59 5.43
C TYR A 798 -22.62 -23.45 6.93
N LEU A 799 -23.84 -23.23 7.45
CA LEU A 799 -24.08 -23.05 8.87
C LEU A 799 -23.75 -24.29 9.72
N ALA A 800 -23.81 -25.49 9.12
CA ALA A 800 -23.42 -26.72 9.79
C ALA A 800 -21.91 -26.98 9.77
N GLY A 801 -21.19 -26.43 8.81
CA GLY A 801 -19.75 -26.62 8.59
C GLY A 801 -18.87 -25.45 9.02
N SER A 802 -19.44 -24.35 9.51
CA SER A 802 -18.71 -23.16 9.95
C SER A 802 -19.30 -22.63 11.26
N ASP A 803 -18.48 -21.94 12.05
CA ASP A 803 -18.94 -21.29 13.28
C ASP A 803 -19.79 -20.04 13.01
N ASP A 804 -19.84 -19.56 11.75
CA ASP A 804 -20.57 -18.37 11.30
C ASP A 804 -20.46 -17.19 12.29
N GLU A 805 -19.24 -16.94 12.78
CA GLU A 805 -18.98 -15.94 13.84
C GLU A 805 -19.50 -14.55 13.48
N LEU A 806 -19.50 -14.20 12.19
CA LEU A 806 -19.97 -12.93 11.68
C LEU A 806 -21.46 -12.93 11.31
N GLY A 807 -22.16 -14.05 11.45
CA GLY A 807 -23.58 -14.18 11.16
C GLY A 807 -23.94 -14.00 9.67
N ILE A 808 -22.98 -14.25 8.75
CA ILE A 808 -23.21 -14.03 7.31
C ILE A 808 -24.13 -15.07 6.70
N GLY A 809 -24.00 -16.32 7.13
CA GLY A 809 -24.87 -17.42 6.67
C GLY A 809 -26.31 -17.26 7.17
N GLU A 810 -26.48 -16.92 8.44
CA GLU A 810 -27.79 -16.61 9.01
C GLU A 810 -28.44 -15.43 8.31
N TYR A 811 -27.66 -14.37 8.00
CA TYR A 811 -28.15 -13.23 7.23
C TYR A 811 -28.59 -13.62 5.82
N ALA A 812 -27.77 -14.41 5.10
CA ALA A 812 -28.11 -14.86 3.75
C ALA A 812 -29.35 -15.75 3.72
N LEU A 813 -29.46 -16.70 4.66
CA LEU A 813 -30.63 -17.56 4.81
C LEU A 813 -31.88 -16.76 5.23
N GLY A 814 -31.72 -15.77 6.08
CA GLY A 814 -32.77 -14.83 6.45
C GLY A 814 -33.29 -14.02 5.26
N LYS A 815 -32.39 -13.56 4.37
CA LYS A 815 -32.77 -12.90 3.09
C LYS A 815 -33.58 -13.86 2.21
N LEU A 816 -33.13 -15.11 2.09
CA LEU A 816 -33.84 -16.11 1.30
C LEU A 816 -35.25 -16.33 1.86
N TYR A 817 -35.41 -16.52 3.17
CA TYR A 817 -36.72 -16.71 3.80
C TYR A 817 -37.61 -15.48 3.67
N LEU A 818 -37.04 -14.29 3.76
CA LEU A 818 -37.79 -13.04 3.53
C LEU A 818 -38.33 -12.98 2.09
N SER A 819 -37.55 -13.40 1.07
CA SER A 819 -38.01 -13.45 -0.32
C SER A 819 -39.10 -14.50 -0.56
N GLN A 820 -39.20 -15.51 0.32
CA GLN A 820 -40.25 -16.54 0.31
C GLN A 820 -41.46 -16.17 1.18
N ASP A 821 -41.54 -14.94 1.69
CA ASP A 821 -42.58 -14.47 2.63
C ASP A 821 -42.61 -15.23 3.98
N ARG A 822 -41.50 -15.94 4.35
CA ARG A 822 -41.31 -16.64 5.60
C ARG A 822 -40.77 -15.69 6.67
N ILE A 823 -41.57 -14.67 7.00
CA ILE A 823 -41.14 -13.50 7.76
C ILE A 823 -40.68 -13.85 9.18
N ASP A 824 -41.36 -14.75 9.88
CA ASP A 824 -41.04 -15.10 11.26
C ASP A 824 -39.71 -15.88 11.38
N GLU A 825 -39.44 -16.76 10.40
CA GLU A 825 -38.17 -17.49 10.33
C GLU A 825 -36.99 -16.54 9.92
N ALA A 826 -37.26 -15.63 9.01
CA ALA A 826 -36.28 -14.60 8.62
C ALA A 826 -35.94 -13.69 9.81
N GLU A 827 -36.95 -13.25 10.59
CA GLU A 827 -36.77 -12.44 11.80
C GLU A 827 -35.84 -13.13 12.79
N GLN A 828 -36.05 -14.43 13.06
CA GLN A 828 -35.20 -15.18 14.00
C GLN A 828 -33.75 -15.27 13.54
N LEU A 829 -33.53 -15.54 12.26
CA LEU A 829 -32.18 -15.58 11.67
C LEU A 829 -31.48 -14.22 11.71
N PHE A 830 -32.19 -13.16 11.38
CA PHE A 830 -31.64 -11.81 11.47
C PHE A 830 -31.34 -11.40 12.93
N ILE A 831 -32.17 -11.83 13.91
CA ILE A 831 -31.88 -11.59 15.31
C ILE A 831 -30.58 -12.31 15.71
N SER A 832 -30.45 -13.60 15.40
CA SER A 832 -29.23 -14.38 15.70
C SER A 832 -28.00 -13.74 15.03
N SER A 833 -28.09 -13.39 13.75
CA SER A 833 -27.01 -12.70 13.02
C SER A 833 -26.68 -11.33 13.63
N SER A 834 -27.70 -10.56 14.04
CA SER A 834 -27.51 -9.25 14.71
C SER A 834 -26.84 -9.37 16.07
N GLU A 835 -27.09 -10.45 16.81
CA GLU A 835 -26.41 -10.75 18.09
C GLU A 835 -24.91 -11.04 17.92
N LYS A 836 -24.50 -11.47 16.71
CA LYS A 836 -23.11 -11.60 16.27
C LYS A 836 -22.55 -10.29 15.71
N GLU A 837 -23.15 -9.16 16.00
CA GLU A 837 -22.78 -7.82 15.55
C GLU A 837 -22.88 -7.58 14.02
N ASN A 838 -23.60 -8.43 13.29
CA ASN A 838 -23.85 -8.23 11.89
C ASN A 838 -24.77 -7.01 11.65
N LEU A 839 -24.19 -5.91 11.22
CA LEU A 839 -24.92 -4.67 11.01
C LEU A 839 -25.88 -4.72 9.81
N TYR A 840 -25.64 -5.61 8.83
CA TYR A 840 -26.58 -5.82 7.72
C TYR A 840 -27.87 -6.50 8.19
N ALA A 841 -27.74 -7.49 9.08
CA ALA A 841 -28.88 -8.14 9.71
C ALA A 841 -29.64 -7.16 10.59
N SER A 842 -28.94 -6.35 11.38
CA SER A 842 -29.52 -5.29 12.20
C SER A 842 -30.31 -4.30 11.35
N TYR A 843 -29.74 -3.88 10.21
CA TYR A 843 -30.43 -3.00 9.26
C TYR A 843 -31.70 -3.63 8.66
N LYS A 844 -31.62 -4.90 8.22
CA LYS A 844 -32.79 -5.63 7.71
C LYS A 844 -33.88 -5.79 8.77
N LEU A 845 -33.50 -6.05 10.03
CA LEU A 845 -34.46 -6.06 11.15
C LEU A 845 -35.10 -4.70 11.35
N GLY A 846 -34.31 -3.65 11.34
CA GLY A 846 -34.82 -2.30 11.45
C GLY A 846 -35.86 -1.98 10.37
N LYS A 847 -35.56 -2.34 9.12
CA LYS A 847 -36.51 -2.23 8.00
C LYS A 847 -37.76 -3.11 8.23
N LEU A 848 -37.56 -4.34 8.67
CA LEU A 848 -38.68 -5.27 8.90
C LEU A 848 -39.66 -4.71 9.94
N TYR A 849 -39.15 -4.10 11.02
CA TYR A 849 -39.98 -3.47 12.05
C TYR A 849 -40.58 -2.11 11.64
N LEU A 850 -40.32 -1.63 10.42
CA LEU A 850 -41.00 -0.48 9.83
C LEU A 850 -42.08 -0.88 8.81
N THR A 851 -42.22 -2.18 8.51
CA THR A 851 -43.28 -2.68 7.64
C THR A 851 -44.57 -2.84 8.40
N ASP A 852 -45.73 -2.69 7.73
CA ASP A 852 -47.10 -2.82 8.31
C ASP A 852 -47.29 -4.16 9.02
N ARG A 853 -46.62 -5.25 8.54
CA ARG A 853 -46.76 -6.61 9.10
C ARG A 853 -46.08 -6.78 10.45
N LYS A 854 -45.06 -5.97 10.75
CA LYS A 854 -44.23 -6.09 11.98
C LYS A 854 -44.00 -4.75 12.67
N LEU A 855 -44.81 -3.72 12.39
CA LEU A 855 -44.58 -2.35 12.83
C LEU A 855 -44.33 -2.26 14.34
N ASP A 856 -43.07 -1.89 14.68
CA ASP A 856 -42.61 -1.67 16.05
C ASP A 856 -41.44 -0.66 16.03
N TYR A 857 -41.77 0.62 16.20
CA TYR A 857 -40.75 1.68 16.19
C TYR A 857 -39.68 1.49 17.28
N THR A 858 -40.03 0.92 18.44
CA THR A 858 -39.06 0.71 19.52
C THR A 858 -38.00 -0.33 19.10
N LYS A 859 -38.41 -1.42 18.50
CA LYS A 859 -37.50 -2.42 17.96
C LYS A 859 -36.75 -1.88 16.75
N ALA A 860 -37.42 -1.14 15.85
CA ALA A 860 -36.75 -0.50 14.72
C ALA A 860 -35.59 0.40 15.18
N VAL A 861 -35.81 1.27 16.17
CA VAL A 861 -34.75 2.10 16.75
C VAL A 861 -33.64 1.27 17.36
N LYS A 862 -33.95 0.18 18.10
CA LYS A 862 -32.95 -0.72 18.70
C LYS A 862 -31.95 -1.22 17.67
N TYR A 863 -32.44 -1.66 16.51
CA TYR A 863 -31.61 -2.29 15.49
C TYR A 863 -31.02 -1.30 14.46
N LEU A 864 -31.69 -0.19 14.15
CA LEU A 864 -31.16 0.83 13.24
C LEU A 864 -30.07 1.68 13.87
N LYS A 865 -30.13 1.92 15.19
CA LYS A 865 -29.19 2.79 15.87
C LYS A 865 -27.73 2.34 15.76
N PRO A 866 -27.37 1.06 15.96
CA PRO A 866 -26.01 0.57 15.72
C PRO A 866 -25.55 0.80 14.27
N CYS A 867 -26.44 0.64 13.28
CA CYS A 867 -26.13 0.85 11.87
C CYS A 867 -25.84 2.33 11.56
N ALA A 868 -26.59 3.25 12.17
CA ALA A 868 -26.38 4.66 12.03
C ALA A 868 -25.12 5.17 12.74
N ASP A 869 -24.91 4.73 14.00
CA ASP A 869 -23.85 5.27 14.85
C ASP A 869 -22.48 4.60 14.61
N LYS A 870 -22.42 3.29 14.28
CA LYS A 870 -21.17 2.55 14.07
C LYS A 870 -20.77 2.44 12.59
N ALA A 871 -21.74 2.21 11.70
CA ALA A 871 -21.49 1.99 10.27
C ALA A 871 -21.75 3.20 9.39
N ASP A 872 -22.12 4.34 9.98
CA ASP A 872 -22.44 5.59 9.28
C ASP A 872 -23.44 5.43 8.12
N ASN A 873 -24.40 4.48 8.31
CA ASN A 873 -25.34 4.10 7.28
C ASN A 873 -26.40 5.20 7.06
N GLU A 874 -26.35 5.85 5.91
CA GLU A 874 -27.21 6.98 5.57
C GLU A 874 -28.71 6.66 5.58
N TYR A 875 -29.08 5.43 5.22
CA TYR A 875 -30.48 4.99 5.21
C TYR A 875 -30.99 4.70 6.61
N ALA A 876 -30.16 4.13 7.48
CA ALA A 876 -30.50 3.94 8.90
C ALA A 876 -30.62 5.30 9.61
N GLN A 877 -29.73 6.24 9.32
CA GLN A 877 -29.81 7.61 9.82
C GLN A 877 -31.10 8.30 9.35
N TYR A 878 -31.45 8.18 8.06
CA TYR A 878 -32.70 8.72 7.53
C TYR A 878 -33.92 8.11 8.21
N ALA A 879 -33.97 6.79 8.33
CA ALA A 879 -35.07 6.09 8.98
C ALA A 879 -35.24 6.51 10.46
N LEU A 880 -34.15 6.60 11.21
CA LEU A 880 -34.16 7.09 12.59
C LEU A 880 -34.65 8.53 12.65
N GLY A 881 -34.19 9.38 11.76
CA GLY A 881 -34.66 10.76 11.65
C GLY A 881 -36.17 10.83 11.44
N CYS A 882 -36.72 10.00 10.57
CA CYS A 882 -38.16 9.91 10.33
C CYS A 882 -38.91 9.36 11.55
N ILE A 883 -38.39 8.32 12.25
CA ILE A 883 -39.01 7.77 13.46
C ILE A 883 -39.09 8.83 14.56
N TYR A 884 -38.00 9.59 14.80
CA TYR A 884 -37.98 10.65 15.81
C TYR A 884 -38.82 11.88 15.46
N LEU A 885 -39.36 11.99 14.26
CA LEU A 885 -40.40 12.96 13.90
C LEU A 885 -41.82 12.44 14.16
N LYS A 886 -42.04 11.14 14.38
CA LYS A 886 -43.35 10.56 14.68
C LYS A 886 -43.82 10.95 16.09
N LYS A 887 -45.10 11.23 16.25
CA LYS A 887 -45.72 11.77 17.45
C LYS A 887 -45.43 10.91 18.71
N GLU A 888 -45.32 9.58 18.54
CA GLU A 888 -45.09 8.62 19.63
C GLU A 888 -43.65 8.55 20.10
N HIS A 889 -42.69 8.90 19.23
CA HIS A 889 -41.27 8.86 19.51
C HIS A 889 -40.59 10.22 19.34
N TYR A 890 -41.38 11.31 19.39
CA TYR A 890 -40.90 12.64 19.04
C TYR A 890 -39.69 13.09 19.86
N ASP A 891 -38.55 13.20 19.19
CA ASP A 891 -37.35 13.87 19.69
C ASP A 891 -36.74 14.74 18.58
N ARG A 892 -37.04 16.04 18.64
CA ARG A 892 -36.62 17.00 17.65
C ARG A 892 -35.08 17.05 17.44
N LYS A 893 -34.32 16.90 18.52
CA LYS A 893 -32.84 16.98 18.47
C LYS A 893 -32.24 15.74 17.81
N LEU A 894 -32.75 14.58 18.16
CA LEU A 894 -32.30 13.31 17.55
C LEU A 894 -32.74 13.25 16.08
N ALA A 895 -33.92 13.70 15.75
CA ALA A 895 -34.38 13.79 14.36
C ALA A 895 -33.44 14.66 13.52
N GLU A 896 -33.13 15.87 14.02
CA GLU A 896 -32.22 16.79 13.33
C GLU A 896 -30.83 16.19 13.18
N LYS A 897 -30.29 15.58 14.25
CA LYS A 897 -28.98 14.95 14.23
C LYS A 897 -28.90 13.91 13.10
N TYR A 898 -29.79 12.91 13.11
CA TYR A 898 -29.72 11.83 12.15
C TYR A 898 -30.06 12.25 10.73
N LEU A 899 -31.00 13.18 10.53
CA LEU A 899 -31.26 13.73 9.20
C LEU A 899 -30.08 14.53 8.65
N LEU A 900 -29.34 15.26 9.51
CA LEU A 900 -28.13 15.98 9.10
C LEU A 900 -27.01 15.01 8.72
N GLU A 901 -26.80 13.97 9.50
CA GLU A 901 -25.81 12.91 9.21
C GLU A 901 -26.15 12.25 7.85
N SER A 902 -27.38 11.80 7.65
CA SER A 902 -27.83 11.22 6.37
C SER A 902 -27.70 12.20 5.20
N SER A 903 -27.99 13.48 5.42
CA SER A 903 -27.85 14.51 4.38
C SER A 903 -26.40 14.78 3.99
N GLY A 904 -25.44 14.49 4.86
CA GLY A 904 -24.00 14.56 4.62
C GLY A 904 -23.56 13.57 3.51
N HIS A 905 -24.26 12.47 3.38
CA HIS A 905 -24.06 11.45 2.31
C HIS A 905 -24.85 11.77 1.02
N ASN A 906 -25.37 13.00 0.89
CA ASN A 906 -26.20 13.42 -0.24
C ASN A 906 -27.58 12.75 -0.32
N ASN A 907 -28.09 12.14 0.75
CA ASN A 907 -29.42 11.57 0.78
C ASN A 907 -30.49 12.65 0.54
N SER A 908 -31.05 12.66 -0.64
CA SER A 908 -32.01 13.70 -1.06
C SER A 908 -33.33 13.66 -0.28
N SER A 909 -33.73 12.50 0.20
CA SER A 909 -34.93 12.33 1.05
C SER A 909 -34.72 12.93 2.45
N ALA A 910 -33.51 12.74 3.04
CA ALA A 910 -33.15 13.36 4.31
C ALA A 910 -33.10 14.90 4.19
N GLN A 911 -32.54 15.41 3.09
CA GLN A 911 -32.48 16.83 2.79
C GLN A 911 -33.89 17.42 2.63
N LEU A 912 -34.78 16.72 1.96
CA LEU A 912 -36.19 17.12 1.86
C LEU A 912 -36.88 17.15 3.23
N LYS A 913 -36.68 16.11 4.05
CA LYS A 913 -37.27 16.07 5.41
C LYS A 913 -36.74 17.21 6.29
N LEU A 914 -35.44 17.54 6.22
CA LEU A 914 -34.87 18.72 6.86
C LEU A 914 -35.52 20.02 6.36
N ALA A 915 -35.73 20.17 5.05
CA ALA A 915 -36.36 21.33 4.47
C ALA A 915 -37.78 21.50 5.00
N LEU A 916 -38.55 20.43 5.07
CA LEU A 916 -39.94 20.46 5.58
C LEU A 916 -39.95 20.76 7.09
N MET A 917 -39.09 20.10 7.86
CA MET A 917 -38.97 20.34 9.31
C MET A 917 -38.62 21.80 9.65
N TYR A 918 -37.64 22.38 8.97
CA TYR A 918 -37.29 23.78 9.15
C TYR A 918 -38.38 24.75 8.66
N ARG A 919 -39.19 24.32 7.68
CA ARG A 919 -40.36 25.10 7.21
C ARG A 919 -41.45 25.17 8.27
N GLU A 920 -41.76 24.06 8.96
CA GLU A 920 -42.70 24.04 10.08
C GLU A 920 -42.24 24.96 11.24
N GLU A 921 -40.92 25.05 11.47
CA GLU A 921 -40.34 25.94 12.45
C GLU A 921 -40.22 27.43 12.00
N GLN A 922 -40.75 27.76 10.83
CA GLN A 922 -40.64 29.08 10.19
C GLN A 922 -39.20 29.53 9.92
N LYS A 923 -38.24 28.61 9.91
CA LYS A 923 -36.84 28.85 9.55
C LYS A 923 -36.63 28.80 8.04
N TYR A 924 -37.27 29.71 7.33
CA TYR A 924 -37.39 29.68 5.86
C TYR A 924 -36.06 29.67 5.11
N ARG A 925 -35.00 30.30 5.66
CA ARG A 925 -33.68 30.29 5.02
C ARG A 925 -33.07 28.87 5.02
N GLN A 926 -33.15 28.17 6.16
CA GLN A 926 -32.64 26.81 6.29
C GLN A 926 -33.47 25.82 5.44
N SER A 927 -34.80 26.01 5.49
CA SER A 927 -35.72 25.22 4.62
C SER A 927 -35.39 25.39 3.13
N ASP A 928 -35.12 26.61 2.67
CA ASP A 928 -34.79 26.88 1.27
C ASP A 928 -33.44 26.28 0.86
N TYR A 929 -32.45 26.33 1.75
CA TYR A 929 -31.15 25.69 1.53
C TYR A 929 -31.31 24.18 1.31
N TRP A 930 -31.96 23.48 2.23
CA TRP A 930 -32.16 22.05 2.16
C TRP A 930 -33.07 21.63 0.99
N MET A 931 -34.09 22.43 0.67
CA MET A 931 -34.93 22.18 -0.49
C MET A 931 -34.14 22.21 -1.80
N ARG A 932 -33.27 23.21 -1.98
CA ARG A 932 -32.40 23.30 -3.16
C ARG A 932 -31.41 22.15 -3.25
N LEU A 933 -30.82 21.78 -2.13
CA LEU A 933 -29.87 20.67 -2.07
C LEU A 933 -30.57 19.34 -2.39
N ALA A 934 -31.75 19.09 -1.85
CA ALA A 934 -32.56 17.93 -2.21
C ALA A 934 -32.87 17.86 -3.71
N ALA A 935 -33.23 18.98 -4.32
CA ALA A 935 -33.51 19.03 -5.76
C ALA A 935 -32.25 18.80 -6.60
N GLN A 936 -31.09 19.30 -6.18
CA GLN A 936 -29.79 19.05 -6.85
C GLN A 936 -29.40 17.57 -6.79
N ASN A 937 -29.71 16.92 -5.67
CA ASN A 937 -29.42 15.49 -5.46
C ASN A 937 -30.55 14.57 -5.98
N GLY A 938 -31.42 15.08 -6.85
CA GLY A 938 -32.35 14.27 -7.63
C GLY A 938 -33.73 14.08 -7.01
N ASN A 939 -34.06 14.75 -5.89
CA ASN A 939 -35.40 14.63 -5.33
C ASN A 939 -36.44 15.33 -6.21
N GLU A 940 -37.31 14.56 -6.87
CA GLU A 940 -38.31 15.05 -7.83
C GLU A 940 -39.33 16.02 -7.22
N TYR A 941 -39.74 15.75 -5.97
CA TYR A 941 -40.70 16.63 -5.28
C TYR A 941 -40.08 18.00 -4.98
N ALA A 942 -38.85 18.04 -4.53
CA ALA A 942 -38.10 19.26 -4.31
C ALA A 942 -37.89 20.05 -5.60
N GLN A 943 -37.58 19.35 -6.71
CA GLN A 943 -37.43 19.93 -8.04
C GLN A 943 -38.77 20.57 -8.52
N LYS A 944 -39.86 19.89 -8.32
CA LYS A 944 -41.20 20.40 -8.69
C LYS A 944 -41.55 21.66 -7.93
N ILE A 945 -41.37 21.67 -6.59
CA ILE A 945 -41.64 22.85 -5.76
C ILE A 945 -40.77 24.04 -6.19
N LEU A 946 -39.47 23.82 -6.47
CA LEU A 946 -38.60 24.89 -6.91
C LEU A 946 -38.95 25.40 -8.31
N ALA A 947 -39.35 24.52 -9.25
CA ALA A 947 -39.80 24.92 -10.57
C ALA A 947 -41.07 25.79 -10.52
N GLU A 948 -42.07 25.39 -9.74
CA GLU A 948 -43.29 26.17 -9.53
C GLU A 948 -42.96 27.54 -8.90
N ARG A 949 -42.04 27.57 -7.97
CA ARG A 949 -41.60 28.82 -7.34
C ARG A 949 -40.81 29.71 -8.30
N HIS A 950 -39.92 29.14 -9.13
CA HIS A 950 -39.23 29.90 -10.18
C HIS A 950 -40.19 30.53 -11.19
N GLU A 951 -41.24 29.85 -11.58
CA GLU A 951 -42.26 30.39 -12.50
C GLU A 951 -42.99 31.57 -11.86
N GLN A 952 -43.38 31.48 -10.58
CA GLN A 952 -43.98 32.56 -9.85
C GLN A 952 -43.06 33.80 -9.73
N ILE A 953 -41.76 33.57 -9.50
CA ILE A 953 -40.75 34.61 -9.44
C ILE A 953 -40.53 35.25 -10.80
N ARG A 954 -40.51 34.45 -11.87
CA ARG A 954 -40.39 34.89 -13.27
C ARG A 954 -41.54 35.83 -13.67
N MET A 955 -42.77 35.48 -13.29
CA MET A 955 -43.94 36.34 -13.50
C MET A 955 -43.84 37.68 -12.75
N LYS A 956 -43.39 37.64 -11.49
CA LYS A 956 -43.19 38.84 -10.67
C LYS A 956 -42.09 39.76 -11.19
N LEU A 957 -40.99 39.18 -11.67
CA LEU A 957 -39.86 39.93 -12.25
C LEU A 957 -40.22 40.54 -13.59
N HIS A 958 -41.03 39.83 -14.42
CA HIS A 958 -41.47 40.34 -15.70
C HIS A 958 -42.41 41.59 -15.48
N LEU A 959 -43.25 41.55 -14.48
CA LEU A 959 -44.06 42.72 -14.04
C LEU A 959 -43.17 43.84 -13.49
N GLY A 960 -42.17 43.55 -12.71
CA GLY A 960 -41.18 44.51 -12.15
C GLY A 960 -40.29 45.15 -13.21
N ALA A 961 -39.81 44.37 -14.21
CA ALA A 961 -38.99 44.89 -15.30
C ALA A 961 -39.79 45.81 -16.23
N THR A 962 -41.08 45.50 -16.45
CA THR A 962 -41.99 46.32 -17.23
C THR A 962 -42.24 47.66 -16.52
N ALA A 963 -42.42 47.63 -15.19
CA ALA A 963 -42.59 48.83 -14.37
C ALA A 963 -41.31 49.69 -14.33
N ASN A 964 -40.14 49.08 -14.18
CA ASN A 964 -38.86 49.80 -14.20
C ASN A 964 -38.51 50.38 -15.59
N SER A 965 -38.89 49.69 -16.67
CA SER A 965 -38.72 50.20 -18.03
C SER A 965 -39.56 51.45 -18.25
N VAL A 966 -40.78 51.44 -17.75
CA VAL A 966 -41.69 52.63 -17.80
C VAL A 966 -41.11 53.76 -16.95
N MET A 967 -40.66 53.50 -15.76
CA MET A 967 -40.03 54.49 -14.88
C MET A 967 -38.75 55.11 -15.47
N ARG A 968 -37.86 54.29 -16.09
CA ARG A 968 -36.69 54.85 -16.77
C ARG A 968 -37.02 55.71 -17.96
N ARG A 969 -38.05 55.35 -18.76
CA ARG A 969 -38.54 56.23 -19.83
C ARG A 969 -39.09 57.56 -19.27
N VAL A 970 -39.82 57.53 -18.16
CA VAL A 970 -40.33 58.74 -17.51
C VAL A 970 -39.17 59.58 -16.97
N CYS A 971 -38.20 59.00 -16.29
CA CYS A 971 -37.00 59.72 -15.76
C CYS A 971 -36.15 60.31 -16.91
N SER A 972 -35.93 59.55 -18.01
CA SER A 972 -35.17 60.02 -19.18
C SER A 972 -35.90 61.21 -19.86
N ASN A 973 -37.19 61.10 -20.01
CA ASN A 973 -38.01 62.20 -20.56
C ASN A 973 -38.01 63.47 -19.64
N MET A 974 -38.03 63.27 -18.32
CA MET A 974 -37.89 64.37 -17.36
C MET A 974 -36.46 64.99 -17.37
N GLN A 975 -35.39 64.18 -17.48
CA GLN A 975 -34.05 64.75 -17.66
C GLN A 975 -33.88 65.54 -18.94
N THR A 976 -34.40 65.02 -20.07
CA THR A 976 -34.33 65.71 -21.34
C THR A 976 -35.13 67.06 -21.31
N LYS A 977 -36.30 67.07 -20.66
CA LYS A 977 -37.07 68.30 -20.46
C LYS A 977 -36.39 69.29 -19.54
N ALA A 978 -35.73 68.82 -18.48
CA ALA A 978 -34.93 69.67 -17.57
C ALA A 978 -33.73 70.29 -18.28
N GLN A 979 -33.03 69.52 -19.12
CA GLN A 979 -31.90 70.02 -19.94
C GLN A 979 -32.35 71.04 -21.00
N GLN A 980 -33.55 70.84 -21.60
CA GLN A 980 -34.12 71.79 -22.53
C GLN A 980 -34.55 73.12 -21.82
N LEU A 981 -35.11 73.06 -20.63
CA LEU A 981 -35.44 74.20 -19.81
C LEU A 981 -34.20 74.97 -19.35
N LEU A 982 -33.13 74.26 -18.92
CA LEU A 982 -31.85 74.92 -18.54
C LEU A 982 -31.21 75.63 -19.75
N ALA A 983 -31.19 74.99 -20.92
CA ALA A 983 -30.69 75.63 -22.14
C ALA A 983 -31.58 76.82 -22.63
N GLN A 984 -32.79 76.86 -22.22
CA GLN A 984 -33.69 77.98 -22.51
C GLN A 984 -33.41 79.14 -21.52
N VAL A 985 -33.22 78.85 -20.24
CA VAL A 985 -32.83 79.88 -19.22
C VAL A 985 -31.44 80.44 -19.58
N GLU A 986 -30.48 79.66 -19.96
CA GLU A 986 -29.16 80.18 -20.41
C GLU A 986 -29.24 81.06 -21.64
N ARG A 987 -30.14 80.79 -22.58
CA ARG A 987 -30.42 81.65 -23.75
C ARG A 987 -31.09 82.91 -23.34
N ASP A 988 -32.09 82.92 -22.46
CA ASP A 988 -32.76 84.06 -21.96
C ASP A 988 -31.84 84.98 -21.12
N GLU A 989 -30.88 84.42 -20.33
CA GLU A 989 -29.88 85.22 -19.65
C GLU A 989 -28.85 85.82 -20.59
N GLN A 990 -28.44 85.10 -21.67
CA GLN A 990 -27.56 85.72 -22.70
C GLN A 990 -28.27 86.84 -23.46
N GLU A 991 -29.52 86.72 -23.75
CA GLU A 991 -30.33 87.76 -24.41
C GLU A 991 -30.54 88.99 -23.54
N GLN A 992 -30.70 88.72 -22.22
CA GLN A 992 -30.73 89.80 -21.23
C GLN A 992 -29.39 90.54 -21.11
N LYS A 993 -28.29 89.82 -21.07
CA LYS A 993 -26.94 90.40 -21.10
C LYS A 993 -26.67 91.19 -22.36
N TYR A 994 -27.09 90.70 -23.48
CA TYR A 994 -26.99 91.37 -24.77
C TYR A 994 -27.83 92.67 -24.81
N LYS A 995 -29.07 92.64 -24.29
CA LYS A 995 -29.94 93.79 -24.18
C LYS A 995 -29.41 94.89 -23.20
N GLN A 996 -28.73 94.43 -22.09
CA GLN A 996 -28.05 95.32 -21.18
C GLN A 996 -26.82 95.97 -21.81
N ALA A 997 -26.04 95.26 -22.54
CA ALA A 997 -24.86 95.70 -23.21
C ALA A 997 -25.21 96.73 -24.32
N ILE A 998 -26.34 96.51 -25.07
CA ILE A 998 -26.82 97.43 -26.03
C ILE A 998 -27.36 98.73 -25.33
N SER A 999 -28.07 98.63 -24.20
CA SER A 999 -28.53 99.78 -23.46
C SER A 999 -27.37 100.60 -22.88
N GLN A 1000 -26.29 100.00 -22.51
CA GLN A 1000 -25.10 100.73 -22.05
C GLN A 1000 -24.29 101.38 -23.19
N THR A 1001 -24.41 100.88 -24.40
CA THR A 1001 -23.76 101.50 -25.58
C THR A 1001 -24.53 102.65 -26.14
N TYR A 1002 -25.85 102.74 -25.90
CA TYR A 1002 -26.67 103.92 -26.27
C TYR A 1002 -26.79 105.07 -25.17
N SER A 1003 -26.21 104.84 -23.96
CA SER A 1003 -26.17 105.83 -22.91
C SER A 1003 -24.76 106.50 -22.73
N ARG A 1004 -23.87 106.22 -23.71
CA ARG A 1004 -22.65 107.02 -23.93
C ARG A 1004 -22.75 107.90 -25.18
#